data_24c08a52281e0656c8bb393ced6a5818
#
_entry.id   24c08a52281e0656c8bb393ced6a5818
#
_cell.length_a   1.000
_cell.length_b   1.000
_cell.length_c   1.000
_cell.angle_alpha   90.00
_cell.angle_beta   90.00
_cell.angle_gamma   90.00
#
_symmetry.space_group_name_H-M   'P 1'
#
loop_
_entity.id
_entity.type
_entity.pdbx_description
1 polymer ?
#
loop_
_entity_poly.entity_id
_entity_poly.type
_entity_poly.pdbx_seq_one_letter_code
_entity_poly.pdbx_strand_id
1 'polypeptide(L)'
;MLATLAEAPLTQKGLVYEPKYDGIRALVEMVPAAKGLKARIWSRNGNEKTAQFPAIVRALEAAGRKLRAPMVLDGEIVALDERGRPAGFQRLQGRMHLVGARDVERAEQAQPATFIAFDILRDGSEDLTRLPLIERRKRLEQIFDLTFRLKAEGQVIRLSEQVRDDASAMHARAVKERWEGLIAKDASSTYQPGRRSPAWRKVKLVQEQEFVVGGWTEPRETRQYFGALLLGVHEPGGLKYVGHTGTGFDQKELARISKLLKARETARSPFSEKIKANEPAHWVRPDLVAQIRFTEWTTDNKLRHPVYLGLRDDKSAGEVVREAVTSTKGPSGAKGAAARVPAAKGAGAKGAAGALTAVIDQLRTLEDARRDGELALPNGDRLKVTNLAKPFWPDLEITKGDLLRYYVEVSPYLLPAVADRPLVMKRFPKGVGGKAFYQQRSREERPPAGVRIETLEDRLDPIGEPDAKRLIGGSLTTLLYMTQIAAISQDPWFSRVQSPLDADHCAIDLDPTEGATFDRVLDVARWVRDELVSLGVPGFPKTSGASGLHIYIPLPPNTSYESGQLFCQIVATVVATRHPKEATVERAVARRRRGTVYVDFLQNILGKTLATAYSARASDYAGVSTPLTWKEVDVKVNPRDFTIRTAPARFRRVGDLWEGLRTTAPADLEAVLEKYSRGPAV
;
A
#
# COMPACT_ATOMS: atom_id res chain seq x y z
N MET A 1 -12.01 -23.76 -17.29
CA MET A 1 -12.76 -23.72 -16.01
C MET A 1 -12.36 -22.47 -15.24
N LEU A 2 -13.29 -21.82 -14.51
CA LEU A 2 -13.03 -20.57 -13.81
C LEU A 2 -13.25 -20.78 -12.31
N ALA A 3 -12.38 -20.15 -11.47
CA ALA A 3 -12.51 -20.22 -10.02
C ALA A 3 -13.55 -19.23 -9.48
N THR A 4 -14.26 -19.61 -8.40
CA THR A 4 -15.12 -18.72 -7.61
C THR A 4 -14.34 -18.01 -6.52
N LEU A 5 -14.77 -16.83 -6.09
CA LEU A 5 -14.28 -16.22 -4.86
C LEU A 5 -14.97 -16.93 -3.69
N ALA A 6 -14.23 -17.59 -2.84
CA ALA A 6 -14.75 -18.22 -1.63
C ALA A 6 -13.64 -18.39 -0.62
N GLU A 7 -13.98 -18.32 0.65
CA GLU A 7 -13.08 -18.78 1.70
C GLU A 7 -12.87 -20.29 1.54
N ALA A 8 -11.63 -20.72 1.54
CA ALA A 8 -11.27 -22.11 1.61
C ALA A 8 -10.42 -22.32 2.88
N PRO A 9 -10.73 -23.34 3.68
CA PRO A 9 -9.86 -23.68 4.82
C PRO A 9 -8.48 -24.03 4.28
N LEU A 10 -7.44 -23.59 4.96
CA LEU A 10 -6.05 -23.89 4.57
C LEU A 10 -5.67 -25.34 4.82
N THR A 11 -6.42 -26.04 5.69
CA THR A 11 -6.22 -27.42 6.06
C THR A 11 -7.50 -28.22 5.81
N GLN A 12 -7.67 -28.75 4.60
CA GLN A 12 -8.81 -29.59 4.24
C GLN A 12 -8.36 -30.73 3.35
N LYS A 13 -8.62 -31.98 3.77
CA LYS A 13 -8.38 -33.18 2.96
C LYS A 13 -9.14 -33.10 1.64
N GLY A 14 -8.47 -33.54 0.56
CA GLY A 14 -9.03 -33.52 -0.79
C GLY A 14 -8.93 -32.20 -1.53
N LEU A 15 -8.36 -31.14 -0.91
CA LEU A 15 -8.03 -29.92 -1.61
C LEU A 15 -6.56 -29.87 -2.03
N VAL A 16 -6.33 -29.25 -3.15
CA VAL A 16 -5.03 -28.95 -3.72
C VAL A 16 -4.90 -27.44 -3.82
N TYR A 17 -3.78 -26.92 -3.39
CA TYR A 17 -3.53 -25.46 -3.38
C TYR A 17 -2.35 -25.11 -4.28
N GLU A 18 -2.52 -24.05 -5.04
CA GLU A 18 -1.53 -23.50 -5.95
C GLU A 18 -1.40 -21.98 -5.76
N PRO A 19 -0.26 -21.36 -6.07
CA PRO A 19 -0.17 -19.90 -6.12
C PRO A 19 -1.20 -19.33 -7.10
N LYS A 20 -1.86 -18.24 -6.71
CA LYS A 20 -2.63 -17.45 -7.66
C LYS A 20 -1.67 -16.49 -8.36
N TYR A 21 -1.28 -16.89 -9.57
CA TYR A 21 -0.40 -16.08 -10.40
C TYR A 21 -1.13 -14.84 -10.93
N ASP A 22 -0.45 -13.70 -10.89
CA ASP A 22 -0.95 -12.43 -11.45
C ASP A 22 -0.38 -12.24 -12.85
N GLY A 23 -1.04 -12.83 -13.82
CA GLY A 23 -0.60 -12.84 -15.21
C GLY A 23 -1.76 -12.86 -16.20
N ILE A 24 -1.54 -13.55 -17.31
CA ILE A 24 -2.52 -13.78 -18.37
C ILE A 24 -2.75 -15.27 -18.48
N ARG A 25 -3.97 -15.69 -18.24
CA ARG A 25 -4.33 -17.08 -18.48
C ARG A 25 -4.21 -17.43 -19.96
N ALA A 26 -3.48 -18.50 -20.23
CA ALA A 26 -3.19 -18.95 -21.57
C ALA A 26 -3.49 -20.45 -21.73
N LEU A 27 -4.21 -20.77 -22.78
CA LEU A 27 -4.29 -22.14 -23.30
C LEU A 27 -3.18 -22.28 -24.37
N VAL A 28 -2.31 -23.24 -24.16
CA VAL A 28 -1.26 -23.59 -25.11
C VAL A 28 -1.70 -24.83 -25.87
N GLU A 29 -1.91 -24.67 -27.17
CA GLU A 29 -2.21 -25.74 -28.08
C GLU A 29 -0.96 -26.14 -28.86
N MET A 30 -0.59 -27.40 -28.79
CA MET A 30 0.52 -27.97 -29.58
C MET A 30 -0.05 -28.90 -30.64
N VAL A 31 0.06 -28.52 -31.90
CA VAL A 31 -0.52 -29.27 -33.03
C VAL A 31 0.57 -29.88 -33.91
N PRO A 32 0.32 -31.02 -34.58
CA PRO A 32 1.26 -31.60 -35.53
C PRO A 32 1.66 -30.61 -36.63
N ALA A 33 2.96 -30.59 -36.98
CA ALA A 33 3.51 -29.82 -38.05
C ALA A 33 4.55 -30.66 -38.82
N ALA A 34 5.03 -30.18 -39.97
CA ALA A 34 5.97 -30.90 -40.82
C ALA A 34 7.28 -31.31 -40.10
N LYS A 35 7.69 -30.55 -39.06
CA LYS A 35 8.88 -30.80 -38.24
C LYS A 35 8.54 -30.82 -36.75
N GLY A 36 7.72 -31.76 -36.28
CA GLY A 36 7.35 -31.88 -34.87
C GLY A 36 6.01 -31.25 -34.54
N LEU A 37 5.92 -30.51 -33.44
CA LEU A 37 4.71 -29.81 -32.99
C LEU A 37 4.90 -28.30 -33.14
N LYS A 38 3.85 -27.61 -33.56
CA LYS A 38 3.76 -26.14 -33.58
C LYS A 38 2.93 -25.68 -32.40
N ALA A 39 3.42 -24.70 -31.66
CA ALA A 39 2.71 -24.13 -30.51
C ALA A 39 1.88 -22.91 -30.93
N ARG A 40 0.64 -22.85 -30.38
CA ARG A 40 -0.23 -21.68 -30.42
C ARG A 40 -0.64 -21.32 -29.00
N ILE A 41 -0.71 -20.03 -28.75
CA ILE A 41 -1.08 -19.49 -27.43
C ILE A 41 -2.38 -18.72 -27.58
N TRP A 42 -3.40 -19.12 -26.83
CA TRP A 42 -4.72 -18.52 -26.82
C TRP A 42 -5.00 -17.89 -25.47
N SER A 43 -5.44 -16.65 -25.44
CA SER A 43 -5.96 -16.03 -24.22
C SER A 43 -7.32 -16.63 -23.84
N ARG A 44 -7.78 -16.34 -22.64
CA ARG A 44 -9.11 -16.79 -22.14
C ARG A 44 -10.27 -16.49 -23.11
N ASN A 45 -10.23 -15.35 -23.80
CA ASN A 45 -11.28 -14.95 -24.77
C ASN A 45 -11.06 -15.49 -26.19
N GLY A 46 -10.14 -16.42 -26.37
CA GLY A 46 -9.83 -16.99 -27.69
C GLY A 46 -9.01 -16.08 -28.61
N ASN A 47 -8.43 -14.99 -28.08
CA ASN A 47 -7.52 -14.16 -28.84
C ASN A 47 -6.15 -14.84 -28.95
N GLU A 48 -5.64 -14.99 -30.15
CA GLU A 48 -4.30 -15.53 -30.37
C GLU A 48 -3.21 -14.58 -29.88
N LYS A 49 -2.29 -15.08 -29.06
CA LYS A 49 -1.17 -14.36 -28.44
C LYS A 49 0.19 -14.95 -28.78
N THR A 50 0.24 -15.84 -29.76
CA THR A 50 1.46 -16.54 -30.19
C THR A 50 2.59 -15.57 -30.54
N ALA A 51 2.28 -14.52 -31.30
CA ALA A 51 3.27 -13.53 -31.74
C ALA A 51 3.87 -12.70 -30.60
N GLN A 52 3.14 -12.48 -29.50
CA GLN A 52 3.59 -11.68 -28.37
C GLN A 52 4.58 -12.39 -27.44
N PHE A 53 4.68 -13.74 -27.55
CA PHE A 53 5.49 -14.56 -26.64
C PHE A 53 6.43 -15.52 -27.38
N PRO A 54 7.32 -15.04 -28.26
CA PRO A 54 8.14 -15.90 -29.13
C PRO A 54 9.13 -16.80 -28.34
N ALA A 55 9.64 -16.40 -27.17
CA ALA A 55 10.51 -17.27 -26.35
C ALA A 55 9.72 -18.49 -25.81
N ILE A 56 8.48 -18.27 -25.35
CA ILE A 56 7.59 -19.35 -24.90
C ILE A 56 7.30 -20.31 -26.04
N VAL A 57 6.96 -19.76 -27.22
CA VAL A 57 6.71 -20.56 -28.44
C VAL A 57 7.93 -21.40 -28.82
N ARG A 58 9.12 -20.79 -28.91
CA ARG A 58 10.37 -21.52 -29.22
C ARG A 58 10.66 -22.63 -28.22
N ALA A 59 10.43 -22.38 -26.91
CA ALA A 59 10.66 -23.38 -25.86
C ALA A 59 9.67 -24.55 -25.97
N LEU A 60 8.40 -24.26 -26.24
CA LEU A 60 7.35 -25.30 -26.45
C LEU A 60 7.62 -26.12 -27.71
N GLU A 61 7.98 -25.50 -28.83
CA GLU A 61 8.29 -26.19 -30.07
C GLU A 61 9.56 -27.05 -29.96
N ALA A 62 10.57 -26.55 -29.24
CA ALA A 62 11.79 -27.33 -28.94
C ALA A 62 11.46 -28.58 -28.10
N ALA A 63 10.59 -28.45 -27.10
CA ALA A 63 10.05 -29.57 -26.33
C ALA A 63 9.20 -30.53 -27.19
N GLY A 64 8.39 -29.94 -28.07
CA GLY A 64 7.52 -30.66 -29.01
C GLY A 64 8.25 -31.59 -29.97
N ARG A 65 9.57 -31.41 -30.20
CA ARG A 65 10.39 -32.35 -30.97
C ARG A 65 10.54 -33.72 -30.30
N LYS A 66 10.42 -33.76 -28.97
CA LYS A 66 10.44 -35.00 -28.18
C LYS A 66 9.08 -35.62 -28.00
N LEU A 67 8.04 -34.81 -28.19
CA LEU A 67 6.63 -35.21 -28.12
C LEU A 67 6.08 -35.44 -29.52
N ARG A 68 5.45 -36.57 -29.75
CA ARG A 68 4.88 -36.93 -31.07
C ARG A 68 3.36 -36.76 -31.15
N ALA A 69 2.74 -36.41 -30.03
CA ALA A 69 1.30 -36.29 -29.93
C ALA A 69 0.88 -34.84 -29.65
N PRO A 70 -0.25 -34.38 -30.24
CA PRO A 70 -0.79 -33.06 -29.93
C PRO A 70 -1.19 -32.96 -28.45
N MET A 71 -1.14 -31.76 -27.87
CA MET A 71 -1.57 -31.53 -26.50
C MET A 71 -2.19 -30.17 -26.30
N VAL A 72 -2.97 -30.03 -25.23
CA VAL A 72 -3.52 -28.75 -24.77
C VAL A 72 -3.18 -28.56 -23.29
N LEU A 73 -2.41 -27.54 -22.98
CA LEU A 73 -2.04 -27.13 -21.63
C LEU A 73 -2.83 -25.90 -21.20
N ASP A 74 -3.19 -25.83 -19.92
CA ASP A 74 -3.79 -24.65 -19.29
C ASP A 74 -2.78 -24.09 -18.26
N GLY A 75 -2.52 -22.79 -18.33
CA GLY A 75 -1.52 -22.16 -17.49
C GLY A 75 -1.69 -20.66 -17.42
N GLU A 76 -0.71 -20.02 -16.80
CA GLU A 76 -0.61 -18.58 -16.69
C GLU A 76 0.71 -18.09 -17.30
N ILE A 77 0.67 -17.06 -18.13
CA ILE A 77 1.87 -16.34 -18.56
C ILE A 77 2.11 -15.20 -17.61
N VAL A 78 3.28 -15.17 -16.98
CA VAL A 78 3.70 -14.15 -16.03
C VAL A 78 5.01 -13.49 -16.45
N ALA A 79 5.17 -12.21 -16.12
CA ALA A 79 6.49 -11.57 -16.20
C ALA A 79 7.39 -12.11 -15.09
N LEU A 80 8.69 -12.00 -15.28
CA LEU A 80 9.68 -12.34 -14.26
C LEU A 80 10.32 -11.07 -13.69
N ASP A 81 10.60 -11.08 -12.39
CA ASP A 81 11.47 -10.08 -11.76
C ASP A 81 12.95 -10.41 -12.04
N GLU A 82 13.86 -9.55 -11.61
CA GLU A 82 15.32 -9.71 -11.77
C GLU A 82 15.87 -10.99 -11.11
N ARG A 83 15.14 -11.57 -10.17
CA ARG A 83 15.46 -12.83 -9.48
C ARG A 83 14.78 -14.05 -10.14
N GLY A 84 14.16 -13.85 -11.29
CA GLY A 84 13.43 -14.90 -12.01
C GLY A 84 12.15 -15.39 -11.33
N ARG A 85 11.55 -14.60 -10.42
CA ARG A 85 10.29 -14.92 -9.75
C ARG A 85 9.10 -14.30 -10.51
N PRO A 86 7.89 -14.89 -10.43
CA PRO A 86 6.69 -14.30 -10.98
C PRO A 86 6.47 -12.88 -10.47
N ALA A 87 6.25 -11.94 -11.38
CA ALA A 87 5.94 -10.53 -11.11
C ALA A 87 4.53 -10.19 -11.59
N GLY A 88 3.96 -9.09 -11.10
CA GLY A 88 2.56 -8.71 -11.37
C GLY A 88 2.27 -8.39 -12.84
N PHE A 89 1.00 -8.49 -13.21
CA PHE A 89 0.46 -8.26 -14.55
C PHE A 89 0.87 -6.93 -15.19
N GLN A 90 1.07 -5.88 -14.38
CA GLN A 90 1.52 -4.58 -14.88
C GLN A 90 2.78 -4.67 -15.76
N ARG A 91 3.70 -5.59 -15.43
CA ARG A 91 4.93 -5.80 -16.23
C ARG A 91 4.67 -6.45 -17.58
N LEU A 92 3.56 -7.17 -17.77
CA LEU A 92 3.16 -7.73 -19.05
C LEU A 92 2.38 -6.76 -19.93
N GLN A 93 1.79 -5.72 -19.34
CA GLN A 93 0.85 -4.82 -20.01
C GLN A 93 1.42 -4.18 -21.28
N GLY A 94 2.64 -3.67 -21.22
CA GLY A 94 3.31 -3.05 -22.37
C GLY A 94 3.52 -4.02 -23.54
N ARG A 95 3.48 -5.33 -23.30
CA ARG A 95 3.71 -6.39 -24.29
C ARG A 95 2.43 -6.86 -24.98
N MET A 96 1.28 -6.75 -24.31
CA MET A 96 0.01 -7.33 -24.73
C MET A 96 -0.50 -6.82 -26.08
N HIS A 97 -0.15 -5.60 -26.44
CA HIS A 97 -0.66 -4.91 -27.64
C HIS A 97 0.37 -4.77 -28.77
N LEU A 98 1.56 -5.38 -28.59
CA LEU A 98 2.61 -5.30 -29.61
C LEU A 98 2.26 -6.18 -30.80
N VAL A 99 2.39 -5.61 -31.99
CA VAL A 99 2.15 -6.29 -33.28
C VAL A 99 3.43 -6.40 -34.09
N GLY A 100 4.35 -5.44 -33.94
CA GLY A 100 5.60 -5.40 -34.69
C GLY A 100 6.65 -6.36 -34.13
N ALA A 101 7.25 -7.22 -34.97
CA ALA A 101 8.23 -8.22 -34.54
C ALA A 101 9.43 -7.60 -33.78
N ARG A 102 9.95 -6.45 -34.22
CA ARG A 102 11.05 -5.74 -33.53
C ARG A 102 10.65 -5.22 -32.15
N ASP A 103 9.42 -4.75 -31.99
CA ASP A 103 8.94 -4.24 -30.69
C ASP A 103 8.69 -5.39 -29.71
N VAL A 104 8.18 -6.52 -30.21
CA VAL A 104 8.03 -7.75 -29.42
C VAL A 104 9.39 -8.26 -28.97
N GLU A 105 10.40 -8.27 -29.82
CA GLU A 105 11.75 -8.73 -29.48
C GLU A 105 12.41 -7.84 -28.43
N ARG A 106 12.27 -6.51 -28.55
CA ARG A 106 12.74 -5.57 -27.50
C ARG A 106 12.02 -5.80 -26.17
N ALA A 107 10.72 -6.00 -26.22
CA ALA A 107 9.92 -6.25 -25.02
C ALA A 107 10.29 -7.60 -24.36
N GLU A 108 10.64 -8.61 -25.16
CA GLU A 108 11.10 -9.91 -24.66
C GLU A 108 12.42 -9.79 -23.91
N GLN A 109 13.38 -9.01 -24.44
CA GLN A 109 14.67 -8.76 -23.78
C GLN A 109 14.52 -7.90 -22.52
N ALA A 110 13.69 -6.84 -22.57
CA ALA A 110 13.51 -5.92 -21.46
C ALA A 110 12.68 -6.54 -20.31
N GLN A 111 11.72 -7.41 -20.63
CA GLN A 111 10.80 -8.01 -19.68
C GLN A 111 10.54 -9.48 -20.03
N PRO A 112 11.39 -10.41 -19.59
CA PRO A 112 11.18 -11.83 -19.81
C PRO A 112 9.85 -12.32 -19.24
N ALA A 113 9.21 -13.26 -19.94
CA ALA A 113 7.98 -13.91 -19.51
C ALA A 113 8.14 -15.42 -19.47
N THR A 114 7.39 -16.07 -18.57
CA THR A 114 7.35 -17.52 -18.43
C THR A 114 5.91 -18.02 -18.50
N PHE A 115 5.72 -19.21 -19.07
CA PHE A 115 4.45 -19.93 -19.01
C PHE A 115 4.50 -20.92 -17.85
N ILE A 116 3.55 -20.83 -16.92
CA ILE A 116 3.42 -21.72 -15.77
C ILE A 116 2.20 -22.59 -16.00
N ALA A 117 2.43 -23.86 -16.35
CA ALA A 117 1.34 -24.83 -16.59
C ALA A 117 0.81 -25.36 -15.25
N PHE A 118 -0.50 -25.39 -15.10
CA PHE A 118 -1.17 -25.93 -13.91
C PHE A 118 -2.21 -27.04 -14.22
N ASP A 119 -2.55 -27.24 -15.50
CA ASP A 119 -3.47 -28.31 -15.92
C ASP A 119 -3.16 -28.78 -17.36
N ILE A 120 -3.59 -29.97 -17.70
CA ILE A 120 -3.55 -30.54 -19.05
C ILE A 120 -4.94 -31.02 -19.44
N LEU A 121 -5.39 -30.63 -20.63
CA LEU A 121 -6.76 -30.89 -21.10
C LEU A 121 -6.82 -31.96 -22.18
N ARG A 122 -5.73 -32.12 -22.92
CA ARG A 122 -5.60 -33.15 -23.98
C ARG A 122 -4.17 -33.68 -24.04
N ASP A 123 -4.04 -34.98 -24.24
CA ASP A 123 -2.77 -35.64 -24.53
C ASP A 123 -3.02 -36.66 -25.68
N GLY A 124 -2.41 -36.37 -26.85
CA GLY A 124 -2.70 -37.14 -28.06
C GLY A 124 -4.16 -37.00 -28.53
N SER A 125 -4.83 -38.14 -28.69
CA SER A 125 -6.26 -38.22 -28.99
C SER A 125 -7.14 -38.21 -27.77
N GLU A 126 -6.57 -38.32 -26.55
CA GLU A 126 -7.29 -38.45 -25.30
C GLU A 126 -7.74 -37.08 -24.77
N ASP A 127 -9.06 -36.92 -24.54
CA ASP A 127 -9.65 -35.81 -23.83
C ASP A 127 -9.61 -36.09 -22.33
N LEU A 128 -8.73 -35.33 -21.61
CA LEU A 128 -8.51 -35.49 -20.19
C LEU A 128 -9.48 -34.68 -19.34
N THR A 129 -10.35 -33.88 -19.92
CA THR A 129 -11.24 -32.95 -19.16
C THR A 129 -12.20 -33.70 -18.23
N ARG A 130 -12.51 -34.96 -18.54
CA ARG A 130 -13.39 -35.84 -17.75
C ARG A 130 -12.69 -36.53 -16.58
N LEU A 131 -11.36 -36.54 -16.56
CA LEU A 131 -10.58 -37.11 -15.46
C LEU A 131 -10.56 -36.16 -14.24
N PRO A 132 -10.41 -36.73 -13.02
CA PRO A 132 -10.15 -35.99 -11.82
C PRO A 132 -8.88 -35.09 -11.97
N LEU A 133 -8.87 -33.91 -11.32
CA LEU A 133 -7.73 -33.00 -11.34
C LEU A 133 -6.41 -33.70 -10.97
N ILE A 134 -6.46 -34.60 -9.97
CA ILE A 134 -5.26 -35.32 -9.51
C ILE A 134 -4.65 -36.22 -10.59
N GLU A 135 -5.46 -36.82 -11.43
CA GLU A 135 -5.01 -37.66 -12.54
C GLU A 135 -4.44 -36.80 -13.69
N ARG A 136 -5.12 -35.73 -14.02
CA ARG A 136 -4.62 -34.75 -15.01
C ARG A 136 -3.29 -34.17 -14.57
N ARG A 137 -3.16 -33.83 -13.28
CA ARG A 137 -1.91 -33.33 -12.71
C ARG A 137 -0.77 -34.35 -12.80
N LYS A 138 -1.03 -35.61 -12.47
CA LYS A 138 -0.05 -36.69 -12.61
C LYS A 138 0.44 -36.83 -14.06
N ARG A 139 -0.49 -36.71 -15.02
CA ARG A 139 -0.16 -36.74 -16.45
C ARG A 139 0.71 -35.55 -16.85
N LEU A 140 0.38 -34.38 -16.39
CA LEU A 140 1.13 -33.15 -16.62
C LEU A 140 2.55 -33.27 -16.06
N GLU A 141 2.74 -33.77 -14.84
CA GLU A 141 4.04 -33.99 -14.21
C GLU A 141 4.90 -34.99 -15.02
N GLN A 142 4.32 -36.08 -15.48
CA GLN A 142 5.02 -37.05 -16.35
C GLN A 142 5.53 -36.41 -17.65
N ILE A 143 4.71 -35.56 -18.28
CA ILE A 143 5.10 -34.82 -19.49
C ILE A 143 6.22 -33.84 -19.16
N PHE A 144 6.14 -33.13 -18.06
CA PHE A 144 7.19 -32.20 -17.64
C PHE A 144 8.51 -32.90 -17.33
N ASP A 145 8.50 -34.03 -16.64
CA ASP A 145 9.69 -34.84 -16.35
C ASP A 145 10.36 -35.37 -17.61
N LEU A 146 9.58 -35.79 -18.59
CA LEU A 146 10.10 -36.32 -19.86
C LEU A 146 10.63 -35.24 -20.79
N THR A 147 10.05 -34.05 -20.77
CA THR A 147 10.21 -33.06 -21.83
C THR A 147 10.96 -31.81 -21.39
N PHE A 148 10.66 -31.33 -20.17
CA PHE A 148 11.13 -30.04 -19.65
C PHE A 148 12.14 -30.22 -18.50
N ARG A 149 12.86 -31.35 -18.43
CA ARG A 149 13.95 -31.61 -17.47
C ARG A 149 15.05 -30.55 -17.61
N LEU A 150 14.76 -29.31 -17.31
CA LEU A 150 15.70 -28.20 -17.34
C LEU A 150 15.94 -27.71 -15.91
N LYS A 151 17.21 -27.48 -15.58
CA LYS A 151 17.65 -26.95 -14.29
C LYS A 151 16.92 -25.65 -13.93
N ALA A 152 16.62 -25.45 -12.65
CA ALA A 152 15.65 -24.54 -12.08
C ALA A 152 15.80 -23.03 -12.35
N GLU A 153 16.89 -22.54 -12.88
CA GLU A 153 17.11 -21.10 -13.12
C GLU A 153 16.95 -20.74 -14.60
N GLY A 154 16.02 -19.82 -14.89
CA GLY A 154 15.79 -19.29 -16.24
C GLY A 154 14.77 -20.02 -17.11
N GLN A 155 13.96 -20.92 -16.57
CA GLN A 155 12.99 -21.70 -17.36
C GLN A 155 11.84 -20.84 -17.88
N VAL A 156 11.70 -20.79 -19.20
CA VAL A 156 10.59 -20.13 -19.92
C VAL A 156 9.28 -20.92 -19.78
N ILE A 157 9.36 -22.23 -19.48
CA ILE A 157 8.21 -23.10 -19.23
C ILE A 157 8.39 -23.72 -17.85
N ARG A 158 7.40 -23.55 -16.98
CA ARG A 158 7.41 -24.05 -15.61
C ARG A 158 6.15 -24.82 -15.28
N LEU A 159 6.24 -25.74 -14.32
CA LEU A 159 5.09 -26.37 -13.70
C LEU A 159 4.66 -25.57 -12.48
N SER A 160 3.36 -25.37 -12.30
CA SER A 160 2.81 -24.71 -11.10
C SER A 160 3.19 -25.50 -9.85
N GLU A 161 3.65 -24.79 -8.82
CA GLU A 161 3.82 -25.37 -7.50
C GLU A 161 2.48 -25.80 -6.93
N GLN A 162 2.44 -26.94 -6.23
CA GLN A 162 1.22 -27.50 -5.69
C GLN A 162 1.47 -28.13 -4.32
N VAL A 163 0.58 -27.89 -3.36
CA VAL A 163 0.53 -28.61 -2.08
C VAL A 163 -0.85 -29.21 -1.88
N ARG A 164 -0.94 -30.33 -1.13
CA ARG A 164 -2.19 -31.06 -0.89
C ARG A 164 -2.54 -30.99 0.58
N ASP A 165 -3.85 -30.93 0.86
CA ASP A 165 -4.47 -31.05 2.17
C ASP A 165 -4.10 -29.99 3.21
N ASP A 166 -2.87 -29.47 3.19
CA ASP A 166 -2.41 -28.40 4.08
C ASP A 166 -1.60 -27.35 3.31
N ALA A 167 -2.17 -26.17 3.19
CA ALA A 167 -1.56 -25.00 2.55
C ALA A 167 -0.97 -23.99 3.53
N SER A 168 -0.91 -24.28 4.82
CA SER A 168 -0.49 -23.31 5.86
C SER A 168 0.90 -22.73 5.57
N ALA A 169 1.87 -23.56 5.20
CA ALA A 169 3.22 -23.11 4.84
C ALA A 169 3.24 -22.28 3.54
N MET A 170 2.47 -22.72 2.51
CA MET A 170 2.33 -21.98 1.25
C MET A 170 1.63 -20.65 1.47
N HIS A 171 0.60 -20.60 2.30
CA HIS A 171 -0.10 -19.38 2.66
C HIS A 171 0.81 -18.40 3.41
N ALA A 172 1.57 -18.86 4.41
CA ALA A 172 2.53 -18.04 5.12
C ALA A 172 3.60 -17.45 4.17
N ARG A 173 4.07 -18.26 3.20
CA ARG A 173 4.96 -17.78 2.15
C ARG A 173 4.27 -16.79 1.21
N ALA A 174 3.01 -17.04 0.82
CA ALA A 174 2.22 -16.15 -0.03
C ALA A 174 2.01 -14.78 0.63
N VAL A 175 1.77 -14.73 1.94
CA VAL A 175 1.70 -13.50 2.74
C VAL A 175 3.07 -12.81 2.75
N LYS A 176 4.14 -13.54 3.08
CA LYS A 176 5.52 -13.00 3.15
C LYS A 176 6.00 -12.45 1.81
N GLU A 177 5.75 -13.18 0.72
CA GLU A 177 6.17 -12.83 -0.63
C GLU A 177 5.12 -12.01 -1.39
N ARG A 178 3.96 -11.73 -0.77
CA ARG A 178 2.87 -10.89 -1.28
C ARG A 178 2.31 -11.37 -2.61
N TRP A 179 2.00 -12.62 -2.67
CA TRP A 179 1.26 -13.16 -3.80
C TRP A 179 -0.17 -12.59 -3.84
N GLU A 180 -0.81 -12.58 -5.00
CA GLU A 180 -2.22 -12.17 -5.11
C GLU A 180 -3.14 -13.05 -4.25
N GLY A 181 -2.74 -14.29 -4.01
CA GLY A 181 -3.44 -15.25 -3.19
C GLY A 181 -3.11 -16.70 -3.56
N LEU A 182 -4.01 -17.59 -3.24
CA LEU A 182 -3.95 -19.00 -3.60
C LEU A 182 -5.19 -19.40 -4.40
N ILE A 183 -5.08 -20.49 -5.17
CA ILE A 183 -6.22 -21.21 -5.76
C ILE A 183 -6.35 -22.55 -5.06
N ALA A 184 -7.45 -22.75 -4.34
CA ALA A 184 -7.80 -24.05 -3.77
C ALA A 184 -8.67 -24.81 -4.78
N LYS A 185 -8.27 -26.01 -5.14
CA LYS A 185 -8.94 -26.87 -6.15
C LYS A 185 -9.35 -28.20 -5.52
N ASP A 186 -10.54 -28.67 -5.80
CA ASP A 186 -10.97 -30.03 -5.42
C ASP A 186 -10.18 -31.04 -6.28
N ALA A 187 -9.44 -31.94 -5.62
CA ALA A 187 -8.60 -32.95 -6.25
C ALA A 187 -9.39 -33.94 -7.14
N SER A 188 -10.66 -34.14 -6.81
CA SER A 188 -11.58 -35.05 -7.57
C SER A 188 -12.30 -34.36 -8.72
N SER A 189 -12.17 -33.03 -8.87
CA SER A 189 -12.95 -32.25 -9.83
C SER A 189 -12.58 -32.56 -11.29
N THR A 190 -13.58 -32.68 -12.14
CA THR A 190 -13.42 -32.67 -13.59
C THR A 190 -13.22 -31.23 -14.10
N TYR A 191 -12.68 -31.08 -15.30
CA TYR A 191 -12.51 -29.79 -15.91
C TYR A 191 -13.75 -29.35 -16.69
N GLN A 192 -14.31 -28.19 -16.36
CA GLN A 192 -15.50 -27.62 -16.99
C GLN A 192 -15.13 -26.40 -17.85
N PRO A 193 -14.91 -26.57 -19.18
CA PRO A 193 -14.52 -25.45 -20.05
C PRO A 193 -15.51 -24.29 -19.98
N GLY A 194 -15.00 -23.05 -19.90
CA GLY A 194 -15.81 -21.82 -19.90
C GLY A 194 -16.68 -21.59 -18.66
N ARG A 195 -16.89 -22.57 -17.79
CA ARG A 195 -17.78 -22.45 -16.63
C ARG A 195 -17.04 -22.05 -15.36
N ARG A 196 -17.71 -21.25 -14.52
CA ARG A 196 -17.28 -20.96 -13.15
C ARG A 196 -17.74 -22.10 -12.25
N SER A 197 -16.80 -22.63 -11.46
CA SER A 197 -17.08 -23.83 -10.63
C SER A 197 -16.66 -23.59 -9.19
N PRO A 198 -17.45 -24.00 -8.18
CA PRO A 198 -17.08 -23.98 -6.78
C PRO A 198 -15.97 -24.97 -6.43
N ALA A 199 -15.66 -25.93 -7.32
CA ALA A 199 -14.53 -26.83 -7.15
C ALA A 199 -13.17 -26.13 -7.24
N TRP A 200 -13.11 -24.95 -7.84
CA TRP A 200 -11.93 -24.08 -7.84
C TRP A 200 -12.28 -22.80 -7.11
N ARG A 201 -11.52 -22.46 -6.05
CA ARG A 201 -11.78 -21.33 -5.15
C ARG A 201 -10.58 -20.40 -5.12
N LYS A 202 -10.83 -19.11 -5.24
CA LYS A 202 -9.80 -18.06 -5.06
C LYS A 202 -9.72 -17.69 -3.59
N VAL A 203 -8.57 -17.90 -2.96
CA VAL A 203 -8.23 -17.38 -1.62
C VAL A 203 -7.37 -16.14 -1.85
N LYS A 204 -7.99 -14.97 -1.85
CA LYS A 204 -7.30 -13.69 -2.14
C LYS A 204 -6.63 -13.13 -0.89
N LEU A 205 -5.40 -12.66 -1.05
CA LEU A 205 -4.65 -11.88 -0.07
C LEU A 205 -4.66 -10.38 -0.39
N VAL A 206 -4.95 -10.01 -1.63
CA VAL A 206 -5.04 -8.63 -2.12
C VAL A 206 -6.39 -8.42 -2.79
N GLN A 207 -7.02 -7.26 -2.56
CA GLN A 207 -8.27 -6.89 -3.20
C GLN A 207 -8.00 -6.32 -4.61
N GLU A 208 -8.07 -7.18 -5.60
CA GLU A 208 -7.97 -6.82 -7.02
C GLU A 208 -9.15 -7.43 -7.78
N GLN A 209 -9.73 -6.62 -8.68
CA GLN A 209 -10.83 -7.07 -9.53
C GLN A 209 -10.82 -6.30 -10.85
N GLU A 210 -11.43 -6.89 -11.87
CA GLU A 210 -11.67 -6.23 -13.15
C GLU A 210 -12.92 -5.35 -13.08
N PHE A 211 -12.87 -4.20 -13.79
CA PHE A 211 -13.97 -3.25 -13.89
C PHE A 211 -14.14 -2.76 -15.33
N VAL A 212 -15.37 -2.50 -15.72
CA VAL A 212 -15.68 -1.88 -16.99
C VAL A 212 -15.40 -0.38 -16.92
N VAL A 213 -14.74 0.14 -17.94
CA VAL A 213 -14.55 1.59 -18.10
C VAL A 213 -15.77 2.16 -18.84
N GLY A 214 -16.57 2.97 -18.16
CA GLY A 214 -17.76 3.60 -18.72
C GLY A 214 -17.59 5.07 -19.06
N GLY A 215 -16.44 5.67 -18.68
CA GLY A 215 -16.16 7.08 -18.96
C GLY A 215 -14.85 7.55 -18.35
N TRP A 216 -14.60 8.84 -18.47
CA TRP A 216 -13.44 9.51 -17.90
C TRP A 216 -13.79 10.96 -17.51
N THR A 217 -12.99 11.57 -16.64
CA THR A 217 -13.17 12.97 -16.23
C THR A 217 -12.09 13.85 -16.84
N GLU A 218 -12.39 15.14 -17.00
CA GLU A 218 -11.39 16.12 -17.39
C GLU A 218 -10.25 16.21 -16.37
N PRO A 219 -9.03 16.51 -16.83
CA PRO A 219 -7.88 16.64 -15.95
C PRO A 219 -7.94 17.94 -15.14
N ARG A 220 -7.37 17.92 -13.94
CA ARG A 220 -7.16 19.11 -13.09
C ARG A 220 -5.76 19.67 -13.26
N GLU A 221 -5.65 21.00 -13.17
CA GLU A 221 -4.38 21.73 -13.12
C GLU A 221 -3.40 21.37 -14.27
N THR A 222 -2.23 20.81 -13.91
CA THR A 222 -1.14 20.48 -14.85
C THR A 222 -1.20 19.07 -15.40
N ARG A 223 -2.19 18.26 -15.02
CA ARG A 223 -2.34 16.89 -15.50
C ARG A 223 -2.74 16.91 -16.98
N GLN A 224 -2.13 16.02 -17.77
CA GLN A 224 -2.44 15.87 -19.18
C GLN A 224 -3.42 14.71 -19.41
N TYR A 225 -4.13 14.75 -20.55
CA TYR A 225 -5.00 13.72 -21.11
C TYR A 225 -6.34 13.56 -20.41
N PHE A 226 -6.41 12.95 -19.21
CA PHE A 226 -7.65 12.75 -18.45
C PHE A 226 -7.39 12.76 -16.93
N GLY A 227 -8.44 13.07 -16.17
CA GLY A 227 -8.38 13.12 -14.70
C GLY A 227 -8.46 11.74 -14.06
N ALA A 228 -9.55 11.02 -14.32
CA ALA A 228 -9.80 9.68 -13.79
C ALA A 228 -10.65 8.85 -14.75
N LEU A 229 -10.52 7.52 -14.70
CA LEU A 229 -11.43 6.56 -15.33
C LEU A 229 -12.64 6.35 -14.42
N LEU A 230 -13.85 6.33 -15.00
CA LEU A 230 -15.10 6.01 -14.34
C LEU A 230 -15.38 4.51 -14.49
N LEU A 231 -15.53 3.80 -13.37
CA LEU A 231 -15.52 2.35 -13.30
C LEU A 231 -16.91 1.78 -12.98
N GLY A 232 -17.24 0.64 -13.58
CA GLY A 232 -18.49 -0.06 -13.34
C GLY A 232 -18.38 -1.57 -13.28
N VAL A 233 -19.44 -2.19 -12.75
CA VAL A 233 -19.69 -3.63 -12.82
C VAL A 233 -21.12 -3.88 -13.33
N HIS A 234 -21.35 -5.02 -13.99
CA HIS A 234 -22.70 -5.40 -14.38
C HIS A 234 -23.46 -5.98 -13.20
N GLU A 235 -24.70 -5.49 -13.02
CA GLU A 235 -25.69 -5.98 -12.07
C GLU A 235 -27.03 -6.19 -12.79
N PRO A 236 -28.01 -6.91 -12.20
CA PRO A 236 -29.36 -6.90 -12.72
C PRO A 236 -29.89 -5.46 -12.86
N GLY A 237 -30.12 -5.01 -14.08
CA GLY A 237 -30.55 -3.62 -14.38
C GLY A 237 -29.50 -2.75 -15.06
N GLY A 238 -28.32 -3.27 -15.39
CA GLY A 238 -27.32 -2.60 -16.22
C GLY A 238 -25.97 -2.36 -15.57
N LEU A 239 -25.17 -1.49 -16.17
CA LEU A 239 -23.85 -1.14 -15.67
C LEU A 239 -23.96 -0.20 -14.49
N LYS A 240 -23.52 -0.65 -13.30
CA LYS A 240 -23.51 0.14 -12.05
C LYS A 240 -22.17 0.84 -11.89
N TYR A 241 -22.20 2.13 -11.57
CA TYR A 241 -21.01 2.89 -11.23
C TYR A 241 -20.47 2.51 -9.84
N VAL A 242 -19.20 2.17 -9.76
CA VAL A 242 -18.57 1.71 -8.52
C VAL A 242 -17.40 2.59 -8.05
N GLY A 243 -17.09 3.66 -8.75
CA GLY A 243 -16.03 4.58 -8.37
C GLY A 243 -15.18 5.04 -9.54
N HIS A 244 -14.13 5.77 -9.25
CA HIS A 244 -13.21 6.27 -10.27
C HIS A 244 -11.77 6.17 -9.80
N THR A 245 -10.83 6.02 -10.74
CA THR A 245 -9.39 6.00 -10.45
C THR A 245 -8.63 6.98 -11.32
N GLY A 246 -7.79 7.80 -10.69
CA GLY A 246 -6.85 8.71 -11.34
C GLY A 246 -5.39 8.32 -11.09
N THR A 247 -5.11 7.20 -10.40
CA THR A 247 -3.78 6.75 -10.01
C THR A 247 -3.40 5.44 -10.68
N GLY A 248 -2.09 5.15 -10.78
CA GLY A 248 -1.58 3.94 -11.41
C GLY A 248 -1.23 4.09 -12.90
N PHE A 249 -1.17 5.32 -13.43
CA PHE A 249 -0.82 5.59 -14.83
C PHE A 249 0.53 6.29 -14.93
N ASP A 250 1.38 5.84 -15.82
CA ASP A 250 2.51 6.62 -16.31
C ASP A 250 2.09 7.51 -17.51
N GLN A 251 2.97 8.38 -17.98
CA GLN A 251 2.66 9.34 -19.06
C GLN A 251 2.36 8.63 -20.38
N LYS A 252 3.04 7.53 -20.69
CA LYS A 252 2.81 6.76 -21.92
C LYS A 252 1.46 6.07 -21.88
N GLU A 253 1.11 5.51 -20.73
CA GLU A 253 -0.17 4.84 -20.53
C GLU A 253 -1.33 5.84 -20.51
N LEU A 254 -1.17 7.02 -19.89
CA LEU A 254 -2.16 8.10 -19.98
C LEU A 254 -2.45 8.50 -21.43
N ALA A 255 -1.41 8.70 -22.25
CA ALA A 255 -1.55 9.03 -23.64
C ALA A 255 -2.23 7.91 -24.45
N ARG A 256 -1.83 6.65 -24.21
CA ARG A 256 -2.39 5.46 -24.87
C ARG A 256 -3.88 5.30 -24.55
N ILE A 257 -4.24 5.37 -23.29
CA ILE A 257 -5.63 5.21 -22.85
C ILE A 257 -6.48 6.37 -23.33
N SER A 258 -6.00 7.60 -23.27
CA SER A 258 -6.72 8.77 -23.80
C SER A 258 -7.11 8.59 -25.26
N LYS A 259 -6.21 8.04 -26.09
CA LYS A 259 -6.50 7.74 -27.49
C LYS A 259 -7.60 6.67 -27.64
N LEU A 260 -7.58 5.64 -26.80
CA LEU A 260 -8.60 4.58 -26.79
C LEU A 260 -9.96 5.09 -26.33
N LEU A 261 -9.99 5.96 -25.31
CA LEU A 261 -11.20 6.57 -24.77
C LEU A 261 -11.87 7.49 -25.81
N LYS A 262 -11.10 8.39 -26.45
CA LYS A 262 -11.60 9.30 -27.50
C LYS A 262 -12.20 8.54 -28.68
N ALA A 263 -11.61 7.42 -29.08
CA ALA A 263 -12.14 6.57 -30.17
C ALA A 263 -13.46 5.87 -29.80
N ARG A 264 -13.84 5.87 -28.52
CA ARG A 264 -15.03 5.20 -27.99
C ARG A 264 -16.06 6.17 -27.39
N GLU A 265 -15.83 7.46 -27.52
CA GLU A 265 -16.68 8.48 -26.90
C GLU A 265 -18.13 8.39 -27.39
N THR A 266 -19.07 8.56 -26.45
CA THR A 266 -20.51 8.52 -26.71
C THR A 266 -21.22 9.67 -26.00
N ALA A 267 -22.36 10.12 -26.54
CA ALA A 267 -23.14 11.19 -25.93
C ALA A 267 -23.90 10.78 -24.67
N ARG A 268 -24.15 9.47 -24.47
CA ARG A 268 -24.96 8.97 -23.37
C ARG A 268 -24.13 8.16 -22.40
N SER A 269 -24.40 8.38 -21.09
CA SER A 269 -23.81 7.58 -20.02
C SER A 269 -24.21 6.09 -20.18
N PRO A 270 -23.23 5.15 -20.12
CA PRO A 270 -23.54 3.72 -20.11
C PRO A 270 -24.01 3.21 -18.74
N PHE A 271 -23.89 4.02 -17.70
CA PHE A 271 -24.28 3.63 -16.35
C PHE A 271 -25.79 3.77 -16.15
N SER A 272 -26.37 2.85 -15.40
CA SER A 272 -27.80 2.80 -15.09
C SER A 272 -28.26 3.87 -14.10
N GLU A 273 -27.32 4.60 -13.48
CA GLU A 273 -27.59 5.66 -12.53
C GLU A 273 -26.95 6.99 -12.95
N LYS A 274 -27.53 8.11 -12.47
CA LYS A 274 -26.95 9.44 -12.70
C LYS A 274 -25.71 9.62 -11.83
N ILE A 275 -24.55 9.84 -12.43
CA ILE A 275 -23.29 10.02 -11.75
C ILE A 275 -23.05 11.50 -11.47
N LYS A 276 -22.68 11.81 -10.22
CA LYS A 276 -22.09 13.10 -9.87
C LYS A 276 -20.56 12.93 -9.87
N ALA A 277 -19.91 13.32 -10.94
CA ALA A 277 -18.46 13.45 -11.00
C ALA A 277 -18.02 14.81 -10.42
N ASN A 278 -16.79 14.86 -9.88
CA ASN A 278 -16.23 16.13 -9.34
C ASN A 278 -15.72 17.06 -10.45
N GLU A 279 -15.55 16.54 -11.67
CA GLU A 279 -15.12 17.25 -12.89
C GLU A 279 -16.04 16.85 -14.05
N PRO A 280 -16.08 17.62 -15.15
CA PRO A 280 -16.81 17.24 -16.35
C PRO A 280 -16.47 15.83 -16.79
N ALA A 281 -17.52 15.02 -17.05
CA ALA A 281 -17.36 13.61 -17.39
C ALA A 281 -17.72 13.36 -18.86
N HIS A 282 -16.90 12.55 -19.51
CA HIS A 282 -17.08 12.06 -20.86
C HIS A 282 -17.39 10.57 -20.82
N TRP A 283 -18.35 10.14 -21.64
CA TRP A 283 -18.81 8.76 -21.64
C TRP A 283 -18.20 7.98 -22.80
N VAL A 284 -17.96 6.70 -22.58
CA VAL A 284 -17.43 5.81 -23.64
C VAL A 284 -18.27 4.54 -23.75
N ARG A 285 -18.19 3.89 -24.91
CA ARG A 285 -18.75 2.54 -25.06
C ARG A 285 -18.09 1.62 -24.02
N PRO A 286 -18.89 0.85 -23.24
CA PRO A 286 -18.39 0.08 -22.12
C PRO A 286 -17.79 -1.28 -22.56
N ASP A 287 -16.78 -1.23 -23.45
CA ASP A 287 -16.09 -2.40 -24.01
C ASP A 287 -14.66 -2.57 -23.47
N LEU A 288 -14.14 -1.57 -22.75
CA LEU A 288 -12.82 -1.65 -22.12
C LEU A 288 -12.94 -2.20 -20.69
N VAL A 289 -12.06 -3.14 -20.36
CA VAL A 289 -11.94 -3.71 -19.02
C VAL A 289 -10.60 -3.31 -18.41
N ALA A 290 -10.63 -2.76 -17.20
CA ALA A 290 -9.45 -2.37 -16.44
C ALA A 290 -9.30 -3.26 -15.19
N GLN A 291 -8.09 -3.72 -14.91
CA GLN A 291 -7.74 -4.33 -13.64
C GLN A 291 -7.42 -3.24 -12.63
N ILE A 292 -8.09 -3.29 -11.50
CA ILE A 292 -8.00 -2.28 -10.45
C ILE A 292 -7.70 -2.97 -9.12
N ARG A 293 -6.68 -2.47 -8.43
CA ARG A 293 -6.43 -2.77 -7.01
C ARG A 293 -7.18 -1.75 -6.18
N PHE A 294 -7.80 -2.18 -5.09
CA PHE A 294 -8.52 -1.30 -4.18
C PHE A 294 -8.46 -1.84 -2.76
N THR A 295 -8.71 -0.99 -1.78
CA THR A 295 -8.62 -1.40 -0.38
C THR A 295 -9.83 -2.22 0.04
N GLU A 296 -11.03 -1.74 -0.26
CA GLU A 296 -12.29 -2.39 0.12
C GLU A 296 -13.47 -1.85 -0.71
N TRP A 297 -14.59 -2.55 -0.66
CA TRP A 297 -15.87 -2.04 -1.06
C TRP A 297 -16.47 -1.22 0.09
N THR A 298 -16.88 0.01 -0.18
CA THR A 298 -17.58 0.84 0.80
C THR A 298 -19.03 0.38 0.99
N THR A 299 -19.69 0.84 2.06
CA THR A 299 -21.10 0.51 2.35
C THR A 299 -22.07 0.99 1.26
N ASP A 300 -21.72 2.04 0.51
CA ASP A 300 -22.43 2.55 -0.64
C ASP A 300 -22.00 1.92 -1.98
N ASN A 301 -21.37 0.74 -1.91
CA ASN A 301 -20.90 -0.06 -3.05
C ASN A 301 -19.98 0.69 -4.01
N LYS A 302 -19.05 1.48 -3.47
CA LYS A 302 -17.98 2.13 -4.22
C LYS A 302 -16.62 1.55 -3.85
N LEU A 303 -15.66 1.72 -4.75
CA LEU A 303 -14.28 1.29 -4.52
C LEU A 303 -13.55 2.32 -3.65
N ARG A 304 -12.80 1.84 -2.68
CA ARG A 304 -11.93 2.67 -1.85
C ARG A 304 -10.50 2.60 -2.36
N HIS A 305 -9.88 3.77 -2.57
CA HIS A 305 -8.52 3.93 -3.08
C HIS A 305 -8.21 3.06 -4.31
N PRO A 306 -9.01 3.11 -5.36
CA PRO A 306 -8.76 2.32 -6.54
C PRO A 306 -7.51 2.81 -7.27
N VAL A 307 -6.65 1.85 -7.65
CA VAL A 307 -5.42 2.06 -8.40
C VAL A 307 -5.48 1.24 -9.67
N TYR A 308 -5.27 1.88 -10.80
CA TYR A 308 -5.22 1.24 -12.11
C TYR A 308 -3.96 0.36 -12.23
N LEU A 309 -4.14 -0.88 -12.67
CA LEU A 309 -3.04 -1.82 -12.91
C LEU A 309 -2.83 -2.10 -14.40
N GLY A 310 -3.88 -1.99 -15.23
CA GLY A 310 -3.79 -2.25 -16.65
C GLY A 310 -5.14 -2.48 -17.32
N LEU A 311 -5.20 -2.35 -18.66
CA LEU A 311 -6.33 -2.83 -19.44
C LEU A 311 -6.23 -4.33 -19.67
N ARG A 312 -7.36 -5.01 -19.65
CA ARG A 312 -7.50 -6.46 -19.88
C ARG A 312 -8.21 -6.69 -21.22
N ASP A 313 -7.50 -7.15 -22.21
CA ASP A 313 -8.06 -7.57 -23.51
C ASP A 313 -8.44 -9.06 -23.55
N ASP A 314 -8.04 -9.80 -22.50
CA ASP A 314 -8.38 -11.19 -22.26
C ASP A 314 -9.68 -11.36 -21.45
N LYS A 315 -10.39 -10.27 -21.13
CA LYS A 315 -11.64 -10.26 -20.37
C LYS A 315 -12.76 -9.61 -21.17
N SER A 316 -13.94 -10.20 -21.15
CA SER A 316 -15.14 -9.61 -21.74
C SER A 316 -15.79 -8.62 -20.77
N ALA A 317 -16.13 -7.41 -21.24
CA ALA A 317 -16.78 -6.40 -20.41
C ALA A 317 -18.15 -6.92 -19.85
N GLY A 318 -18.90 -7.69 -20.63
CA GLY A 318 -20.18 -8.26 -20.20
C GLY A 318 -20.09 -9.29 -19.06
N GLU A 319 -18.89 -9.85 -18.80
CA GLU A 319 -18.67 -10.80 -17.71
C GLU A 319 -18.21 -10.12 -16.39
N VAL A 320 -18.00 -8.82 -16.41
CA VAL A 320 -17.48 -8.07 -15.26
C VAL A 320 -18.62 -7.80 -14.28
N VAL A 321 -18.72 -8.65 -13.26
CA VAL A 321 -19.70 -8.54 -12.16
C VAL A 321 -18.96 -8.39 -10.85
N ARG A 322 -19.65 -7.88 -9.82
CA ARG A 322 -19.08 -7.81 -8.48
C ARG A 322 -18.79 -9.22 -7.96
N GLU A 323 -17.56 -9.45 -7.51
CA GLU A 323 -17.19 -10.70 -6.83
C GLU A 323 -17.74 -10.67 -5.39
N ALA A 324 -18.68 -11.57 -5.07
CA ALA A 324 -19.24 -11.73 -3.73
C ALA A 324 -18.52 -12.84 -2.95
N VAL A 325 -18.24 -12.61 -1.66
CA VAL A 325 -17.65 -13.60 -0.74
C VAL A 325 -18.76 -14.45 -0.13
N THR A 326 -18.70 -15.76 -0.33
CA THR A 326 -19.54 -16.72 0.39
C THR A 326 -18.77 -17.27 1.59
N SER A 327 -19.22 -16.96 2.81
CA SER A 327 -18.57 -17.38 4.06
C SER A 327 -18.93 -18.82 4.45
N THR A 328 -17.92 -19.62 4.83
CA THR A 328 -18.10 -20.86 5.60
C THR A 328 -17.07 -20.90 6.74
N LYS A 329 -17.54 -21.08 7.95
CA LYS A 329 -16.79 -21.08 9.22
C LYS A 329 -16.00 -22.37 9.46
N GLY A 330 -14.83 -22.26 10.11
CA GLY A 330 -14.14 -23.39 10.78
C GLY A 330 -12.70 -23.06 11.17
N PRO A 331 -12.07 -23.76 12.15
CA PRO A 331 -11.56 -23.19 13.38
C PRO A 331 -10.01 -23.05 13.49
N SER A 332 -9.64 -22.35 14.56
CA SER A 332 -8.34 -21.85 15.02
C SER A 332 -7.30 -22.90 15.45
N GLY A 333 -6.03 -22.46 15.44
CA GLY A 333 -5.05 -22.78 16.46
C GLY A 333 -3.67 -23.22 16.00
N ALA A 334 -2.64 -22.49 16.33
CA ALA A 334 -1.42 -22.96 17.00
C ALA A 334 -0.38 -21.85 17.25
N LYS A 335 0.21 -21.88 18.42
CA LYS A 335 1.18 -20.95 19.00
C LYS A 335 2.61 -21.18 18.47
N GLY A 336 3.37 -20.11 18.26
CA GLY A 336 4.80 -20.17 18.00
C GLY A 336 5.56 -19.01 18.68
N ALA A 337 6.62 -19.35 19.41
CA ALA A 337 7.35 -18.52 20.36
C ALA A 337 8.30 -17.49 19.73
N ALA A 338 8.45 -16.36 20.42
CA ALA A 338 9.31 -15.23 20.06
C ALA A 338 10.75 -15.39 20.56
N ALA A 339 11.73 -15.00 19.75
CA ALA A 339 13.13 -14.86 20.14
C ALA A 339 13.48 -13.36 20.34
N ARG A 340 14.07 -13.05 21.49
CA ARG A 340 14.54 -11.71 21.88
C ARG A 340 15.95 -11.44 21.35
N VAL A 341 16.17 -10.21 20.87
CA VAL A 341 17.51 -9.65 20.60
C VAL A 341 17.77 -8.50 21.59
N PRO A 342 18.97 -8.43 22.21
CA PRO A 342 19.23 -7.48 23.30
C PRO A 342 19.62 -6.07 22.83
N ALA A 343 19.21 -5.08 23.63
CA ALA A 343 19.55 -3.67 23.48
C ALA A 343 20.96 -3.35 24.03
N ALA A 344 21.72 -2.57 23.31
CA ALA A 344 23.01 -2.03 23.76
C ALA A 344 22.81 -0.78 24.65
N LYS A 345 23.40 -0.78 25.83
CA LYS A 345 23.40 0.34 26.78
C LYS A 345 24.56 1.31 26.52
N GLY A 346 24.26 2.59 26.75
CA GLY A 346 24.99 3.79 26.45
C GLY A 346 26.32 4.05 27.12
N ALA A 347 27.03 4.99 26.52
CA ALA A 347 28.05 5.82 27.18
C ALA A 347 28.02 7.22 26.52
N GLY A 348 27.98 8.27 27.34
CA GLY A 348 28.34 9.62 26.89
C GLY A 348 27.28 10.72 26.91
N ALA A 349 26.30 10.74 27.80
CA ALA A 349 25.25 11.78 27.84
C ALA A 349 25.78 13.23 28.02
N LYS A 350 26.89 13.42 28.73
CA LYS A 350 27.48 14.78 28.92
C LYS A 350 28.23 15.30 27.69
N GLY A 351 28.88 14.44 26.92
CA GLY A 351 29.57 14.80 25.68
C GLY A 351 28.62 15.15 24.53
N ALA A 352 27.52 14.43 24.43
CA ALA A 352 26.48 14.65 23.39
C ALA A 352 25.77 16.01 23.56
N ALA A 353 25.45 16.41 24.79
CA ALA A 353 24.82 17.71 25.07
C ALA A 353 25.72 18.87 24.69
N GLY A 354 27.04 18.80 24.98
CA GLY A 354 28.02 19.84 24.58
C GLY A 354 28.16 19.96 23.07
N ALA A 355 28.12 18.82 22.34
CA ALA A 355 28.21 18.82 20.89
C ALA A 355 26.99 19.48 20.22
N LEU A 356 25.79 19.30 20.74
CA LEU A 356 24.57 19.96 20.22
C LEU A 356 24.59 21.46 20.54
N THR A 357 25.09 21.86 21.73
CA THR A 357 25.30 23.29 22.08
C THR A 357 26.19 23.95 21.08
N ALA A 358 27.31 23.32 20.69
CA ALA A 358 28.21 23.86 19.68
C ALA A 358 27.54 24.12 18.32
N VAL A 359 26.56 23.25 17.90
CA VAL A 359 25.80 23.51 16.66
C VAL A 359 24.87 24.72 16.82
N ILE A 360 24.23 24.87 17.99
CA ILE A 360 23.36 26.01 18.28
C ILE A 360 24.22 27.34 18.25
N ASP A 361 25.42 27.31 18.81
CA ASP A 361 26.32 28.50 18.83
C ASP A 361 26.82 28.84 17.43
N GLN A 362 27.09 27.85 16.57
CA GLN A 362 27.38 28.08 15.16
C GLN A 362 26.20 28.77 14.44
N LEU A 363 24.96 28.31 14.68
CA LEU A 363 23.76 28.93 14.11
C LEU A 363 23.64 30.39 14.56
N ARG A 364 23.77 30.66 15.86
CA ARG A 364 23.75 32.04 16.42
C ARG A 364 24.79 32.91 15.79
N THR A 365 26.04 32.42 15.68
CA THR A 365 27.13 33.17 15.06
C THR A 365 26.82 33.57 13.61
N LEU A 366 26.20 32.68 12.84
CA LEU A 366 25.80 32.95 11.46
C LEU A 366 24.63 33.95 11.39
N GLU A 367 23.69 33.88 12.34
CA GLU A 367 22.55 34.80 12.45
C GLU A 367 22.99 36.19 12.81
N ASP A 368 23.86 36.35 13.84
CA ASP A 368 24.41 37.63 14.28
C ASP A 368 25.21 38.28 13.16
N ALA A 369 25.98 37.48 12.41
CA ALA A 369 26.73 37.94 11.25
C ALA A 369 25.86 38.17 9.99
N ARG A 370 24.55 37.83 10.02
CA ARG A 370 23.59 37.90 8.91
C ARG A 370 24.11 37.25 7.62
N ARG A 371 24.80 36.15 7.73
CA ARG A 371 25.40 35.45 6.58
C ARG A 371 25.01 34.00 6.49
N ASP A 372 25.08 33.50 5.28
CA ASP A 372 25.02 32.07 5.01
C ASP A 372 26.28 31.35 5.46
N GLY A 373 26.24 30.08 5.76
CA GLY A 373 27.41 29.35 6.21
C GLY A 373 27.24 27.83 6.16
N GLU A 374 28.20 27.16 6.75
CA GLU A 374 28.20 25.70 6.85
C GLU A 374 28.29 25.31 8.33
N LEU A 375 27.42 24.39 8.75
CA LEU A 375 27.39 23.80 10.09
C LEU A 375 28.27 22.56 10.12
N ALA A 376 29.17 22.48 11.10
CA ALA A 376 29.85 21.23 11.45
C ALA A 376 28.99 20.46 12.46
N LEU A 377 28.57 19.26 12.11
CA LEU A 377 27.70 18.45 12.93
C LEU A 377 28.47 17.41 13.77
N PRO A 378 27.92 16.92 14.89
CA PRO A 378 28.65 16.04 15.82
C PRO A 378 29.12 14.71 15.21
N ASN A 379 28.48 14.26 14.14
CA ASN A 379 28.83 13.04 13.41
C ASN A 379 29.91 13.26 12.33
N GLY A 380 30.46 14.47 12.24
CA GLY A 380 31.47 14.84 11.23
C GLY A 380 30.89 15.35 9.92
N ASP A 381 29.58 15.30 9.72
CA ASP A 381 28.93 15.85 8.53
C ASP A 381 28.99 17.38 8.50
N ARG A 382 28.87 17.94 7.31
CA ARG A 382 28.75 19.36 7.06
C ARG A 382 27.46 19.68 6.33
N LEU A 383 26.74 20.68 6.82
CA LEU A 383 25.47 21.10 6.22
C LEU A 383 25.49 22.61 5.90
N LYS A 384 25.33 22.96 4.63
CA LYS A 384 25.15 24.35 4.21
C LYS A 384 23.78 24.86 4.66
N VAL A 385 23.78 26.00 5.37
CA VAL A 385 22.57 26.70 5.80
C VAL A 385 22.53 28.10 5.20
N THR A 386 21.35 28.51 4.76
CA THR A 386 21.14 29.78 4.08
C THR A 386 19.90 30.49 4.57
N ASN A 387 19.84 31.80 4.46
CA ASN A 387 18.65 32.60 4.77
C ASN A 387 18.11 32.36 6.18
N LEU A 388 18.94 32.33 7.20
CA LEU A 388 18.54 32.03 8.60
C LEU A 388 17.52 33.04 9.13
N ALA A 389 17.66 34.32 8.80
CA ALA A 389 16.76 35.40 9.18
C ALA A 389 15.41 35.40 8.47
N LYS A 390 15.15 34.40 7.56
CA LYS A 390 13.89 34.33 6.85
C LYS A 390 12.74 34.08 7.81
N PRO A 391 11.68 34.93 7.84
CA PRO A 391 10.52 34.70 8.71
C PRO A 391 9.73 33.49 8.27
N PHE A 392 9.53 32.55 9.21
CA PHE A 392 8.66 31.39 9.02
C PHE A 392 7.27 31.62 9.64
N TRP A 393 7.22 32.32 10.80
CA TRP A 393 5.99 32.84 11.39
C TRP A 393 6.18 34.35 11.60
N PRO A 394 5.79 35.16 10.59
CA PRO A 394 5.99 36.61 10.66
C PRO A 394 5.38 37.26 11.90
N ASP A 395 4.13 36.88 12.22
CA ASP A 395 3.38 37.48 13.35
C ASP A 395 3.97 37.12 14.73
N LEU A 396 4.79 36.08 14.80
CA LEU A 396 5.47 35.63 16.02
C LEU A 396 6.98 36.02 16.02
N GLU A 397 7.46 36.69 14.98
CA GLU A 397 8.85 36.97 14.78
C GLU A 397 9.78 35.74 14.92
N ILE A 398 9.29 34.60 14.36
CA ILE A 398 10.03 33.35 14.35
C ILE A 398 10.60 33.10 12.96
N THR A 399 11.93 32.90 12.94
CA THR A 399 12.74 32.75 11.74
C THR A 399 13.02 31.26 11.42
N LYS A 400 13.62 31.02 10.26
CA LYS A 400 14.15 29.69 9.90
C LYS A 400 15.29 29.28 10.85
N GLY A 401 16.12 30.21 11.30
CA GLY A 401 17.15 29.95 12.28
C GLY A 401 16.62 29.49 13.63
N ASP A 402 15.52 30.09 14.10
CA ASP A 402 14.83 29.66 15.31
C ASP A 402 14.38 28.21 15.19
N LEU A 403 13.80 27.82 14.03
CA LEU A 403 13.33 26.46 13.80
C LEU A 403 14.50 25.46 13.70
N LEU A 404 15.62 25.85 13.10
CA LEU A 404 16.83 25.00 13.07
C LEU A 404 17.35 24.77 14.49
N ARG A 405 17.49 25.84 15.32
CA ARG A 405 17.92 25.72 16.72
C ARG A 405 16.96 24.83 17.53
N TYR A 406 15.66 25.03 17.35
CA TYR A 406 14.66 24.17 17.96
C TYR A 406 14.91 22.69 17.64
N TYR A 407 15.11 22.35 16.37
CA TYR A 407 15.33 20.96 15.97
C TYR A 407 16.68 20.40 16.45
N VAL A 408 17.72 21.18 16.54
CA VAL A 408 18.97 20.75 17.20
C VAL A 408 18.70 20.41 18.67
N GLU A 409 17.97 21.27 19.39
CA GLU A 409 17.71 21.12 20.82
C GLU A 409 16.84 19.88 21.14
N VAL A 410 15.82 19.60 20.30
CA VAL A 410 14.89 18.46 20.52
C VAL A 410 15.33 17.18 19.83
N SER A 411 16.43 17.21 19.07
CA SER A 411 16.93 16.06 18.31
C SER A 411 17.11 14.79 19.15
N PRO A 412 17.56 14.83 20.44
CA PRO A 412 17.70 13.62 21.25
C PRO A 412 16.37 12.86 21.46
N TYR A 413 15.25 13.58 21.44
CA TYR A 413 13.91 13.02 21.63
C TYR A 413 13.26 12.64 20.28
N LEU A 414 13.47 13.49 19.25
CA LEU A 414 12.83 13.34 17.95
C LEU A 414 13.48 12.26 17.07
N LEU A 415 14.81 12.19 17.02
CA LEU A 415 15.52 11.28 16.13
C LEU A 415 15.15 9.79 16.37
N PRO A 416 15.03 9.31 17.61
CA PRO A 416 14.57 7.93 17.87
C PRO A 416 13.14 7.67 17.35
N ALA A 417 12.27 8.67 17.32
CA ALA A 417 10.88 8.52 16.86
C ALA A 417 10.78 8.39 15.33
N VAL A 418 11.73 8.97 14.58
CA VAL A 418 11.77 8.91 13.11
C VAL A 418 12.84 7.97 12.56
N ALA A 419 13.56 7.25 13.42
CA ALA A 419 14.67 6.39 13.01
C ALA A 419 14.23 5.35 11.99
N ASP A 420 14.95 5.26 10.85
CA ASP A 420 14.72 4.33 9.76
C ASP A 420 13.33 4.45 9.10
N ARG A 421 12.66 5.61 9.21
CA ARG A 421 11.34 5.81 8.61
C ARG A 421 11.42 6.69 7.37
N PRO A 422 10.72 6.32 6.29
CA PRO A 422 10.49 7.22 5.17
C PRO A 422 9.75 8.47 5.64
N LEU A 423 10.20 9.64 5.18
CA LEU A 423 9.66 10.94 5.58
C LEU A 423 8.91 11.60 4.42
N VAL A 424 7.76 12.20 4.75
CA VAL A 424 7.01 13.07 3.85
C VAL A 424 7.24 14.51 4.27
N MET A 425 7.52 15.39 3.30
CA MET A 425 7.73 16.80 3.57
C MET A 425 6.52 17.63 3.19
N LYS A 426 6.04 18.45 4.12
CA LYS A 426 5.18 19.58 3.81
C LYS A 426 6.04 20.84 3.84
N ARG A 427 6.35 21.39 2.67
CA ARG A 427 7.30 22.51 2.51
C ARG A 427 6.56 23.84 2.48
N PHE A 428 7.16 24.84 3.12
CA PHE A 428 6.66 26.20 3.24
C PHE A 428 7.71 27.22 2.74
N PRO A 429 7.99 27.30 1.42
CA PRO A 429 9.06 28.15 0.90
C PRO A 429 8.89 29.63 1.20
N LYS A 430 7.69 30.10 1.51
CA LYS A 430 7.37 31.48 1.86
C LYS A 430 6.91 31.64 3.33
N GLY A 431 7.25 30.68 4.22
CA GLY A 431 6.75 30.64 5.59
C GLY A 431 5.28 30.17 5.66
N VAL A 432 4.72 30.16 6.89
CA VAL A 432 3.40 29.61 7.16
C VAL A 432 2.25 30.37 6.49
N GLY A 433 2.41 31.65 6.21
CA GLY A 433 1.45 32.47 5.46
C GLY A 433 1.45 32.21 3.94
N GLY A 434 2.40 31.43 3.42
CA GLY A 434 2.50 31.12 2.01
C GLY A 434 1.85 29.80 1.61
N LYS A 435 1.68 29.59 0.30
CA LYS A 435 1.19 28.32 -0.23
C LYS A 435 2.17 27.18 0.09
N ALA A 436 1.71 26.17 0.83
CA ALA A 436 2.48 24.96 1.10
C ALA A 436 2.27 23.91 0.00
N PHE A 437 3.23 22.99 -0.16
CA PHE A 437 3.08 21.82 -1.02
C PHE A 437 3.71 20.58 -0.37
N TYR A 438 3.16 19.42 -0.72
CA TYR A 438 3.69 18.14 -0.27
C TYR A 438 4.78 17.65 -1.23
N GLN A 439 5.87 17.14 -0.66
CA GLN A 439 6.93 16.46 -1.39
C GLN A 439 7.19 15.11 -0.72
N GLN A 440 6.77 14.05 -1.38
CA GLN A 440 6.93 12.69 -0.88
C GLN A 440 8.27 12.06 -1.30
N ARG A 441 8.94 12.61 -2.32
CA ARG A 441 10.13 12.05 -2.93
C ARG A 441 11.27 13.06 -2.93
N SER A 442 12.50 12.56 -2.80
CA SER A 442 13.68 13.40 -3.07
C SER A 442 13.83 13.57 -4.58
N ARG A 443 13.92 14.82 -5.02
CA ARG A 443 14.20 15.18 -6.41
C ARG A 443 15.68 15.47 -6.65
N GLU A 444 16.48 15.45 -5.58
CA GLU A 444 17.89 15.77 -5.68
C GLU A 444 18.69 14.56 -6.14
N GLU A 445 19.40 14.71 -7.23
CA GLU A 445 20.33 13.69 -7.74
C GLU A 445 21.54 13.50 -6.80
N ARG A 446 21.95 14.57 -6.10
CA ARG A 446 23.07 14.57 -5.17
C ARG A 446 22.69 15.28 -3.87
N PRO A 447 22.14 14.56 -2.89
CA PRO A 447 21.86 15.13 -1.58
C PRO A 447 23.17 15.50 -0.86
N PRO A 448 23.13 16.42 0.12
CA PRO A 448 24.28 16.69 0.97
C PRO A 448 24.81 15.41 1.64
N ALA A 449 26.11 15.33 1.86
CA ALA A 449 26.71 14.22 2.58
C ALA A 449 26.02 14.05 3.95
N GLY A 450 25.74 12.81 4.37
CA GLY A 450 25.05 12.49 5.62
C GLY A 450 23.51 12.56 5.55
N VAL A 451 22.91 13.06 4.46
CA VAL A 451 21.47 12.95 4.23
C VAL A 451 21.16 11.57 3.68
N ARG A 452 20.41 10.79 4.45
CA ARG A 452 20.06 9.42 4.08
C ARG A 452 18.88 9.41 3.11
N ILE A 453 19.10 8.84 1.93
CA ILE A 453 18.07 8.61 0.90
C ILE A 453 18.10 7.14 0.54
N GLU A 454 16.93 6.51 0.48
CA GLU A 454 16.79 5.15 -0.01
C GLU A 454 15.75 5.08 -1.11
N THR A 455 16.00 4.20 -2.06
CA THR A 455 15.02 3.81 -3.08
C THR A 455 14.12 2.73 -2.47
N LEU A 456 12.85 3.00 -2.37
CA LEU A 456 11.86 2.00 -2.00
C LEU A 456 11.34 1.34 -3.27
N GLU A 457 11.12 0.00 -3.23
CA GLU A 457 10.60 -0.75 -4.37
C GLU A 457 9.32 -0.11 -4.91
N ASP A 458 9.09 -0.17 -6.22
CA ASP A 458 7.94 0.41 -6.95
C ASP A 458 6.58 0.10 -6.33
N ARG A 459 6.47 -1.07 -5.68
CA ARG A 459 5.25 -1.53 -5.01
C ARG A 459 4.90 -0.75 -3.75
N LEU A 460 5.83 0.04 -3.23
CA LEU A 460 5.72 0.76 -1.97
C LEU A 460 5.42 2.24 -2.16
N ASP A 461 5.48 2.72 -3.39
CA ASP A 461 5.10 4.09 -3.68
C ASP A 461 3.59 4.18 -3.96
N PRO A 462 2.81 4.86 -3.10
CA PRO A 462 1.37 5.05 -3.32
C PRO A 462 1.02 5.73 -4.64
N ILE A 463 2.01 6.32 -5.33
CA ILE A 463 1.87 7.07 -6.58
C ILE A 463 2.40 6.27 -7.79
N GLY A 464 3.05 5.11 -7.57
CA GLY A 464 3.39 4.14 -8.63
C GLY A 464 4.52 4.58 -9.59
N GLU A 465 5.47 5.43 -9.14
CA GLU A 465 6.66 5.73 -9.94
C GLU A 465 7.80 4.76 -9.59
N PRO A 466 8.46 4.16 -10.58
CA PRO A 466 9.63 3.33 -10.35
C PRO A 466 10.76 4.15 -9.72
N ASP A 467 11.56 3.51 -8.87
CA ASP A 467 12.74 4.09 -8.22
C ASP A 467 12.47 5.32 -7.33
N ALA A 468 11.35 5.35 -6.61
CA ALA A 468 11.00 6.45 -5.73
C ALA A 468 11.99 6.62 -4.58
N LYS A 469 12.90 7.58 -4.71
CA LYS A 469 13.86 7.99 -3.67
C LYS A 469 13.17 8.74 -2.55
N ARG A 470 13.34 8.27 -1.30
CA ARG A 470 12.75 8.90 -0.12
C ARG A 470 13.82 9.28 0.90
N LEU A 471 13.62 10.43 1.56
CA LEU A 471 14.40 10.79 2.73
C LEU A 471 14.08 9.85 3.88
N ILE A 472 15.11 9.37 4.56
CA ILE A 472 14.98 8.46 5.70
C ILE A 472 15.42 9.19 6.96
N GLY A 473 14.53 9.15 7.96
CA GLY A 473 14.77 9.79 9.26
C GLY A 473 15.80 9.05 10.12
N GLY A 474 16.22 9.71 11.20
CA GLY A 474 17.10 9.16 12.23
C GLY A 474 18.47 9.85 12.33
N SER A 475 18.84 10.74 11.40
CA SER A 475 20.08 11.54 11.51
C SER A 475 19.80 13.02 11.71
N LEU A 476 20.68 13.69 12.47
CA LEU A 476 20.60 15.14 12.63
C LEU A 476 20.78 15.88 11.30
N THR A 477 21.62 15.36 10.43
CA THR A 477 21.89 15.91 9.10
C THR A 477 20.62 15.94 8.25
N THR A 478 19.86 14.82 8.19
CA THR A 478 18.58 14.75 7.46
C THR A 478 17.54 15.69 8.07
N LEU A 479 17.43 15.75 9.40
CA LEU A 479 16.48 16.61 10.11
C LEU A 479 16.71 18.10 9.79
N LEU A 480 17.96 18.56 9.88
CA LEU A 480 18.32 19.96 9.60
C LEU A 480 18.24 20.26 8.08
N TYR A 481 18.59 19.32 7.22
CA TYR A 481 18.43 19.46 5.78
C TYR A 481 16.96 19.69 5.39
N MET A 482 16.02 18.91 5.92
CA MET A 482 14.59 19.10 5.67
C MET A 482 14.14 20.51 6.10
N THR A 483 14.60 20.97 7.26
CA THR A 483 14.32 22.32 7.75
C THR A 483 14.94 23.39 6.85
N GLN A 484 16.17 23.18 6.38
CA GLN A 484 16.86 24.08 5.45
C GLN A 484 16.07 24.26 4.15
N ILE A 485 15.43 23.21 3.63
CA ILE A 485 14.58 23.29 2.43
C ILE A 485 13.11 23.62 2.74
N ALA A 486 12.84 24.17 3.94
CA ALA A 486 11.57 24.71 4.39
C ALA A 486 10.49 23.66 4.71
N ALA A 487 10.83 22.45 5.10
CA ALA A 487 9.90 21.56 5.78
C ALA A 487 9.80 22.00 7.25
N ILE A 488 8.56 22.26 7.72
CA ILE A 488 8.33 22.68 9.11
C ILE A 488 8.09 21.43 9.97
N SER A 489 7.27 20.49 9.56
CA SER A 489 6.97 19.28 10.31
C SER A 489 7.81 18.08 9.86
N GLN A 490 7.96 17.13 10.76
CA GLN A 490 8.57 15.82 10.52
C GLN A 490 7.44 14.78 10.51
N ASP A 491 7.14 14.28 9.32
CA ASP A 491 5.97 13.45 9.06
C ASP A 491 6.41 12.05 8.57
N PRO A 492 6.76 11.11 9.48
CA PRO A 492 7.24 9.77 9.13
C PRO A 492 6.10 8.82 8.74
N TRP A 493 6.42 7.80 7.95
CA TRP A 493 5.58 6.62 7.83
C TRP A 493 5.49 5.87 9.17
N PHE A 494 4.43 5.08 9.34
CA PHE A 494 4.24 4.23 10.52
C PHE A 494 5.07 2.94 10.47
N SER A 495 5.74 2.69 9.34
CA SER A 495 6.67 1.59 9.10
C SER A 495 8.11 2.07 8.96
N ARG A 496 9.05 1.13 8.97
CA ARG A 496 10.48 1.37 8.75
C ARG A 496 10.91 0.86 7.39
N VAL A 497 12.06 1.32 6.88
CA VAL A 497 12.60 0.90 5.58
C VAL A 497 12.88 -0.61 5.49
N GLN A 498 13.18 -1.27 6.63
CA GLN A 498 13.43 -2.70 6.68
C GLN A 498 12.15 -3.54 6.52
N SER A 499 10.99 -2.96 6.91
CA SER A 499 9.67 -3.58 6.79
C SER A 499 8.63 -2.51 6.39
N PRO A 500 8.73 -1.94 5.18
CA PRO A 500 7.98 -0.73 4.84
C PRO A 500 6.46 -0.94 4.71
N LEU A 501 6.00 -2.18 4.67
CA LEU A 501 4.57 -2.52 4.64
C LEU A 501 4.00 -2.91 6.00
N ASP A 502 4.87 -3.12 6.99
CA ASP A 502 4.44 -3.50 8.33
C ASP A 502 4.57 -2.29 9.25
N ALA A 503 3.43 -1.81 9.74
CA ALA A 503 3.41 -0.72 10.70
C ALA A 503 3.83 -1.25 12.10
N ASP A 504 4.73 -0.55 12.79
CA ASP A 504 5.11 -0.86 14.15
C ASP A 504 4.27 -0.11 15.20
N HIS A 505 3.38 0.75 14.73
CA HIS A 505 2.31 1.39 15.51
C HIS A 505 1.16 1.83 14.62
N CYS A 506 0.00 2.02 15.19
CA CYS A 506 -1.13 2.71 14.58
C CYS A 506 -1.51 3.94 15.40
N ALA A 507 -2.39 4.80 14.87
CA ALA A 507 -2.79 6.02 15.54
C ALA A 507 -4.27 6.32 15.34
N ILE A 508 -4.91 6.88 16.37
CA ILE A 508 -6.21 7.52 16.31
C ILE A 508 -5.96 9.03 16.37
N ASP A 509 -6.49 9.76 15.38
CA ASP A 509 -6.38 11.21 15.26
C ASP A 509 -7.71 11.85 15.65
N LEU A 510 -7.69 12.73 16.65
CA LEU A 510 -8.85 13.40 17.22
C LEU A 510 -8.92 14.84 16.71
N ASP A 511 -9.73 15.06 15.69
CA ASP A 511 -9.91 16.37 15.05
C ASP A 511 -11.18 17.06 15.52
N PRO A 512 -11.11 18.24 16.16
CA PRO A 512 -12.31 19.00 16.51
C PRO A 512 -13.01 19.54 15.26
N THR A 513 -14.33 19.36 15.17
CA THR A 513 -15.15 20.03 14.17
C THR A 513 -15.42 21.48 14.59
N GLU A 514 -15.99 22.27 13.68
CA GLU A 514 -16.33 23.67 13.99
C GLU A 514 -17.20 23.77 15.25
N GLY A 515 -16.75 24.60 16.20
CA GLY A 515 -17.42 24.80 17.49
C GLY A 515 -17.06 23.78 18.59
N ALA A 516 -16.22 22.77 18.31
CA ALA A 516 -15.70 21.89 19.34
C ALA A 516 -14.50 22.55 20.05
N THR A 517 -14.51 22.51 21.38
CA THR A 517 -13.40 23.00 22.22
C THR A 517 -12.31 21.92 22.38
N PHE A 518 -11.10 22.31 22.77
CA PHE A 518 -10.06 21.33 23.08
C PHE A 518 -10.41 20.48 24.30
N ASP A 519 -11.18 21.00 25.27
CA ASP A 519 -11.73 20.19 26.37
C ASP A 519 -12.57 19.02 25.84
N ARG A 520 -13.35 19.24 24.77
CA ARG A 520 -14.09 18.15 24.11
C ARG A 520 -13.14 17.11 23.49
N VAL A 521 -12.02 17.56 22.93
CA VAL A 521 -10.99 16.62 22.41
C VAL A 521 -10.41 15.79 23.55
N LEU A 522 -10.17 16.39 24.73
CA LEU A 522 -9.69 15.66 25.91
C LEU A 522 -10.72 14.67 26.43
N ASP A 523 -12.05 15.02 26.42
CA ASP A 523 -13.11 14.08 26.80
C ASP A 523 -13.08 12.84 25.89
N VAL A 524 -13.05 13.05 24.57
CA VAL A 524 -13.00 11.93 23.61
C VAL A 524 -11.70 11.13 23.77
N ALA A 525 -10.57 11.78 24.04
CA ALA A 525 -9.30 11.08 24.29
C ALA A 525 -9.38 10.17 25.53
N ARG A 526 -10.09 10.59 26.60
CA ARG A 526 -10.31 9.75 27.79
C ARG A 526 -11.18 8.53 27.46
N TRP A 527 -12.22 8.69 26.66
CA TRP A 527 -13.07 7.55 26.24
C TRP A 527 -12.29 6.57 25.34
N VAL A 528 -11.45 7.08 24.46
CA VAL A 528 -10.52 6.21 23.68
C VAL A 528 -9.57 5.47 24.62
N ARG A 529 -8.97 6.14 25.62
CA ARG A 529 -8.14 5.50 26.65
C ARG A 529 -8.89 4.40 27.38
N ASP A 530 -10.10 4.70 27.86
CA ASP A 530 -10.90 3.77 28.63
C ASP A 530 -11.26 2.52 27.82
N GLU A 531 -11.52 2.69 26.51
CA GLU A 531 -11.71 1.55 25.62
C GLU A 531 -10.40 0.76 25.42
N LEU A 532 -9.26 1.41 25.19
CA LEU A 532 -7.95 0.75 25.08
C LEU A 532 -7.58 -0.02 26.36
N VAL A 533 -7.82 0.59 27.53
CA VAL A 533 -7.59 -0.04 28.85
C VAL A 533 -8.48 -1.28 29.01
N SER A 534 -9.76 -1.21 28.62
CA SER A 534 -10.67 -2.35 28.64
C SER A 534 -10.21 -3.53 27.79
N LEU A 535 -9.39 -3.25 26.77
CA LEU A 535 -8.79 -4.23 25.86
C LEU A 535 -7.39 -4.69 26.29
N GLY A 536 -6.84 -4.14 27.39
CA GLY A 536 -5.46 -4.40 27.81
C GLY A 536 -4.41 -3.80 26.87
N VAL A 537 -4.76 -2.77 26.09
CA VAL A 537 -3.93 -2.17 25.06
C VAL A 537 -3.34 -0.84 25.53
N PRO A 538 -2.01 -0.65 25.45
CA PRO A 538 -1.40 0.62 25.83
C PRO A 538 -1.65 1.70 24.75
N GLY A 539 -1.91 2.94 25.19
CA GLY A 539 -2.08 4.11 24.32
C GLY A 539 -1.18 5.27 24.77
N PHE A 540 -0.58 5.97 23.80
CA PHE A 540 0.36 7.06 24.02
C PHE A 540 -0.20 8.36 23.42
N PRO A 541 -0.72 9.29 24.26
CA PRO A 541 -1.30 10.53 23.78
C PRO A 541 -0.24 11.59 23.50
N LYS A 542 -0.50 12.44 22.49
CA LYS A 542 0.24 13.67 22.22
C LYS A 542 -0.65 14.73 21.60
N THR A 543 -0.35 16.01 21.79
CA THR A 543 -1.01 17.06 21.00
C THR A 543 -0.68 16.93 19.52
N SER A 544 -1.57 17.38 18.64
CA SER A 544 -1.25 17.45 17.20
C SER A 544 -0.24 18.56 16.87
N GLY A 545 -0.02 19.52 17.81
CA GLY A 545 0.71 20.77 17.57
C GLY A 545 -0.15 21.81 16.81
N ALA A 546 -1.44 21.54 16.66
CA ALA A 546 -2.49 22.42 16.15
C ALA A 546 -3.71 22.34 17.07
N SER A 547 -4.88 21.94 16.58
CA SER A 547 -6.15 21.94 17.33
C SER A 547 -6.54 20.60 17.92
N GLY A 548 -5.90 19.49 17.51
CA GLY A 548 -6.30 18.12 17.85
C GLY A 548 -5.33 17.39 18.79
N LEU A 549 -5.59 16.08 18.98
CA LEU A 549 -4.79 15.17 19.80
C LEU A 549 -4.68 13.83 19.05
N HIS A 550 -3.51 13.21 19.11
CA HIS A 550 -3.27 11.88 18.54
C HIS A 550 -3.01 10.87 19.66
N ILE A 551 -3.53 9.65 19.51
CA ILE A 551 -3.23 8.53 20.40
C ILE A 551 -2.57 7.43 19.60
N TYR A 552 -1.31 7.12 19.92
CA TYR A 552 -0.53 6.10 19.24
C TYR A 552 -0.56 4.79 20.04
N ILE A 553 -0.58 3.68 19.31
CA ILE A 553 -0.72 2.33 19.86
C ILE A 553 0.36 1.46 19.24
N PRO A 554 1.26 0.82 20.03
CA PRO A 554 2.29 -0.06 19.48
C PRO A 554 1.67 -1.33 18.91
N LEU A 555 2.16 -1.78 17.76
CA LEU A 555 1.67 -2.96 17.07
C LEU A 555 2.69 -4.11 17.13
N PRO A 556 2.24 -5.37 17.09
CA PRO A 556 3.11 -6.52 16.97
C PRO A 556 3.97 -6.45 15.70
N PRO A 557 5.16 -7.05 15.69
CA PRO A 557 5.94 -7.20 14.46
C PRO A 557 5.13 -7.87 13.34
N ASN A 558 5.38 -7.46 12.09
CA ASN A 558 4.69 -7.94 10.89
C ASN A 558 3.18 -7.63 10.84
N THR A 559 2.75 -6.59 11.54
CA THR A 559 1.35 -6.12 11.46
C THR A 559 1.19 -5.22 10.24
N SER A 560 0.26 -5.58 9.34
CA SER A 560 -0.04 -4.75 8.18
C SER A 560 -0.73 -3.44 8.55
N TYR A 561 -0.62 -2.42 7.69
CA TYR A 561 -1.36 -1.17 7.86
C TYR A 561 -2.87 -1.37 7.96
N GLU A 562 -3.41 -2.35 7.20
CA GLU A 562 -4.84 -2.67 7.21
C GLU A 562 -5.29 -3.22 8.56
N SER A 563 -4.47 -4.07 9.20
CA SER A 563 -4.77 -4.62 10.52
C SER A 563 -4.77 -3.52 11.58
N GLY A 564 -3.76 -2.63 11.57
CA GLY A 564 -3.71 -1.46 12.44
C GLY A 564 -4.90 -0.50 12.21
N GLN A 565 -5.27 -0.28 10.94
CA GLN A 565 -6.43 0.54 10.58
C GLN A 565 -7.74 -0.06 11.10
N LEU A 566 -7.94 -1.36 10.90
CA LEU A 566 -9.15 -2.06 11.37
C LEU A 566 -9.28 -1.98 12.89
N PHE A 567 -8.19 -2.20 13.61
CA PHE A 567 -8.16 -2.03 15.06
C PHE A 567 -8.60 -0.61 15.48
N CYS A 568 -7.98 0.43 14.91
CA CYS A 568 -8.34 1.81 15.19
C CYS A 568 -9.79 2.13 14.79
N GLN A 569 -10.31 1.54 13.71
CA GLN A 569 -11.71 1.68 13.28
C GLN A 569 -12.68 1.10 14.30
N ILE A 570 -12.38 -0.08 14.85
CA ILE A 570 -13.22 -0.70 15.88
C ILE A 570 -13.30 0.22 17.11
N VAL A 571 -12.16 0.65 17.66
CA VAL A 571 -12.11 1.54 18.82
C VAL A 571 -12.85 2.86 18.55
N ALA A 572 -12.59 3.50 17.41
CA ALA A 572 -13.24 4.75 17.02
C ALA A 572 -14.76 4.60 16.88
N THR A 573 -15.23 3.50 16.31
CA THR A 573 -16.65 3.21 16.13
C THR A 573 -17.34 2.98 17.49
N VAL A 574 -16.73 2.23 18.39
CA VAL A 574 -17.28 2.00 19.75
C VAL A 574 -17.41 3.31 20.50
N VAL A 575 -16.37 4.15 20.50
CA VAL A 575 -16.41 5.46 21.17
C VAL A 575 -17.50 6.37 20.56
N ALA A 576 -17.57 6.46 19.23
CA ALA A 576 -18.59 7.30 18.58
C ALA A 576 -20.03 6.78 18.79
N THR A 577 -20.21 5.45 18.92
CA THR A 577 -21.52 4.85 19.17
C THR A 577 -21.97 5.10 20.63
N ARG A 578 -21.05 5.06 21.59
CA ARG A 578 -21.37 5.35 23.00
C ARG A 578 -21.55 6.84 23.29
N HIS A 579 -20.89 7.71 22.50
CA HIS A 579 -20.88 9.16 22.68
C HIS A 579 -21.27 9.92 21.42
N PRO A 580 -22.47 9.67 20.83
CA PRO A 580 -22.85 10.18 19.50
C PRO A 580 -23.06 11.69 19.45
N LYS A 581 -23.15 12.36 20.60
CA LYS A 581 -23.27 13.83 20.67
C LYS A 581 -21.92 14.53 20.64
N GLU A 582 -20.88 13.85 21.04
CA GLU A 582 -19.53 14.38 21.27
C GLU A 582 -18.50 13.88 20.25
N ALA A 583 -18.65 12.65 19.78
CA ALA A 583 -17.72 11.99 18.87
C ALA A 583 -18.39 11.52 17.58
N THR A 584 -17.64 11.49 16.48
CA THR A 584 -18.15 11.01 15.19
C THR A 584 -17.06 10.34 14.38
N VAL A 585 -17.42 9.30 13.62
CA VAL A 585 -16.59 8.67 12.58
C VAL A 585 -17.03 9.08 11.16
N GLU A 586 -17.99 10.04 11.04
CA GLU A 586 -18.46 10.50 9.73
C GLU A 586 -17.33 11.19 8.96
N ARG A 587 -17.00 10.62 7.81
CA ARG A 587 -15.90 11.09 6.97
C ARG A 587 -16.20 12.41 6.25
N ALA A 588 -17.43 12.57 5.79
CA ALA A 588 -17.83 13.74 5.02
C ALA A 588 -17.93 14.97 5.93
N VAL A 589 -17.02 15.93 5.79
CA VAL A 589 -16.96 17.14 6.63
C VAL A 589 -18.32 17.84 6.69
N ALA A 590 -19.03 17.96 5.57
CA ALA A 590 -20.36 18.60 5.50
C ALA A 590 -21.46 17.85 6.29
N ARG A 591 -21.25 16.58 6.65
CA ARG A 591 -22.19 15.78 7.42
C ARG A 591 -21.83 15.69 8.91
N ARG A 592 -20.64 16.14 9.29
CA ARG A 592 -20.21 16.15 10.68
C ARG A 592 -21.06 17.14 11.47
N ARG A 593 -21.56 16.69 12.61
CA ARG A 593 -22.28 17.55 13.53
C ARG A 593 -21.29 18.57 14.14
N ARG A 594 -21.66 19.84 14.15
CA ARG A 594 -20.87 20.91 14.80
C ARG A 594 -20.70 20.61 16.30
N GLY A 595 -19.53 20.93 16.85
CA GLY A 595 -19.20 20.72 18.25
C GLY A 595 -18.82 19.27 18.59
N THR A 596 -18.69 18.36 17.60
CA THR A 596 -18.20 17.00 17.80
C THR A 596 -16.70 16.91 17.52
N VAL A 597 -16.08 15.82 17.94
CA VAL A 597 -14.71 15.46 17.57
C VAL A 597 -14.75 14.32 16.56
N TYR A 598 -14.08 14.48 15.44
CA TYR A 598 -13.91 13.43 14.46
C TYR A 598 -12.80 12.48 14.93
N VAL A 599 -13.15 11.21 15.11
CA VAL A 599 -12.22 10.15 15.53
C VAL A 599 -11.70 9.48 14.28
N ASP A 600 -10.60 10.03 13.72
CA ASP A 600 -10.00 9.59 12.46
C ASP A 600 -9.07 8.39 12.69
N PHE A 601 -9.42 7.26 12.08
CA PHE A 601 -8.61 6.05 11.99
C PHE A 601 -7.97 5.85 10.60
N LEU A 602 -8.27 6.75 9.64
CA LEU A 602 -7.86 6.63 8.24
C LEU A 602 -6.43 7.10 7.97
N GLN A 603 -5.72 7.56 8.99
CA GLN A 603 -4.29 7.88 8.88
C GLN A 603 -3.43 6.61 8.82
N ASN A 604 -3.97 5.45 9.21
CA ASN A 604 -3.30 4.15 9.22
C ASN A 604 -3.28 3.49 7.83
N ILE A 605 -2.83 4.22 6.83
CA ILE A 605 -2.72 3.75 5.43
C ILE A 605 -1.29 4.01 4.96
N LEU A 606 -0.71 3.06 4.23
CA LEU A 606 0.64 3.19 3.68
C LEU A 606 0.81 4.52 2.92
N GLY A 607 1.87 5.24 3.25
CA GLY A 607 2.19 6.55 2.65
C GLY A 607 1.43 7.73 3.23
N LYS A 608 0.44 7.54 4.11
CA LYS A 608 -0.11 8.60 4.96
C LYS A 608 0.76 8.80 6.19
N THR A 609 0.74 10.03 6.71
CA THR A 609 1.59 10.42 7.83
C THR A 609 0.87 11.37 8.77
N LEU A 610 1.27 11.32 10.03
CA LEU A 610 1.00 12.33 11.03
C LEU A 610 2.32 12.95 11.48
N ALA A 611 2.31 14.21 11.88
CA ALA A 611 3.49 14.83 12.49
C ALA A 611 3.89 14.02 13.73
N THR A 612 5.17 13.59 13.79
CA THR A 612 5.68 12.79 14.90
C THR A 612 5.73 13.57 16.19
N ALA A 613 5.93 12.88 17.32
CA ALA A 613 6.25 13.53 18.58
C ALA A 613 7.47 14.45 18.44
N TYR A 614 7.46 15.55 19.17
CA TYR A 614 8.51 16.59 19.15
C TYR A 614 8.62 17.40 17.85
N SER A 615 7.76 17.14 16.86
CA SER A 615 7.74 17.90 15.60
C SER A 615 7.08 19.26 15.77
N ALA A 616 7.67 20.31 15.20
CA ALA A 616 6.99 21.59 15.02
C ALA A 616 5.84 21.47 14.01
N ARG A 617 4.85 22.34 14.11
CA ARG A 617 3.70 22.43 13.21
C ARG A 617 3.52 23.84 12.67
N ALA A 618 3.06 23.95 11.45
CA ALA A 618 2.73 25.22 10.82
C ALA A 618 1.38 25.81 11.33
N SER A 619 1.17 25.77 12.65
CA SER A 619 0.02 26.42 13.30
C SER A 619 0.31 27.90 13.55
N ASP A 620 -0.73 28.67 13.83
CA ASP A 620 -0.67 30.12 14.10
C ASP A 620 0.22 30.49 15.31
N TYR A 621 0.41 29.53 16.23
CA TYR A 621 1.21 29.71 17.46
C TYR A 621 2.55 28.97 17.44
N ALA A 622 3.03 28.53 16.29
CA ALA A 622 4.24 27.71 16.13
C ALA A 622 4.28 26.51 17.09
N GLY A 623 3.15 25.77 17.13
CA GLY A 623 2.92 24.69 18.07
C GLY A 623 3.80 23.48 17.82
N VAL A 624 3.94 22.67 18.86
CA VAL A 624 4.71 21.43 18.87
C VAL A 624 3.80 20.24 19.15
N SER A 625 4.01 19.18 18.38
CA SER A 625 3.38 17.88 18.60
C SER A 625 3.98 17.23 19.86
N THR A 626 3.38 17.53 21.02
CA THR A 626 3.96 17.30 22.33
C THR A 626 3.37 16.03 22.98
N PRO A 627 4.22 15.03 23.33
CA PRO A 627 3.81 13.89 24.11
C PRO A 627 3.25 14.30 25.49
N LEU A 628 2.18 13.62 25.88
CA LEU A 628 1.48 13.84 27.13
C LEU A 628 1.42 12.55 27.94
N THR A 629 1.38 12.69 29.26
CA THR A 629 0.92 11.62 30.14
C THR A 629 -0.62 11.60 30.18
N TRP A 630 -1.23 10.46 30.44
CA TRP A 630 -2.68 10.38 30.64
C TRP A 630 -3.16 11.26 31.79
N LYS A 631 -2.33 11.43 32.85
CA LYS A 631 -2.63 12.34 33.94
C LYS A 631 -2.78 13.79 33.48
N GLU A 632 -1.97 14.24 32.52
CA GLU A 632 -2.11 15.58 31.95
C GLU A 632 -3.41 15.72 31.11
N VAL A 633 -3.80 14.66 30.40
CA VAL A 633 -5.09 14.63 29.68
C VAL A 633 -6.26 14.72 30.67
N ASP A 634 -6.12 14.16 31.87
CA ASP A 634 -7.15 14.21 32.91
C ASP A 634 -7.29 15.60 33.57
N VAL A 635 -6.18 16.35 33.75
CA VAL A 635 -6.19 17.66 34.43
C VAL A 635 -6.31 18.85 33.47
N LYS A 636 -6.59 18.61 32.21
CA LYS A 636 -6.75 19.61 31.15
C LYS A 636 -5.46 20.39 30.81
N VAL A 637 -4.94 20.17 29.62
CA VAL A 637 -3.82 20.89 29.09
C VAL A 637 -4.28 21.90 28.02
N ASN A 638 -3.57 23.00 27.85
CA ASN A 638 -3.75 23.89 26.72
C ASN A 638 -2.67 23.61 25.66
N PRO A 639 -3.02 23.19 24.44
CA PRO A 639 -2.04 22.89 23.40
C PRO A 639 -1.19 24.14 23.01
N ARG A 640 -1.70 25.35 23.23
CA ARG A 640 -0.97 26.60 22.93
C ARG A 640 0.19 26.87 23.87
N ASP A 641 0.30 26.16 25.01
CA ASP A 641 1.44 26.25 25.91
C ASP A 641 2.69 25.53 25.33
N PHE A 642 2.50 24.71 24.30
CA PHE A 642 3.58 23.91 23.69
C PHE A 642 3.99 24.50 22.34
N THR A 643 4.84 25.48 22.35
CA THR A 643 5.42 26.14 21.18
C THR A 643 6.87 25.71 20.99
N ILE A 644 7.47 26.02 19.83
CA ILE A 644 8.91 25.78 19.64
C ILE A 644 9.79 26.53 20.64
N ARG A 645 9.26 27.56 21.31
CA ARG A 645 9.99 28.37 22.36
C ARG A 645 9.83 27.73 23.75
N THR A 646 8.72 27.12 24.07
CA THR A 646 8.41 26.63 25.43
C THR A 646 8.59 25.12 25.59
N ALA A 647 8.33 24.34 24.55
CA ALA A 647 8.36 22.87 24.60
C ALA A 647 9.74 22.28 24.96
N PRO A 648 10.88 22.82 24.50
CA PRO A 648 12.21 22.26 24.87
C PRO A 648 12.48 22.23 26.37
N ALA A 649 12.07 23.28 27.11
CA ALA A 649 12.22 23.32 28.57
C ALA A 649 11.39 22.19 29.24
N ARG A 650 10.18 21.93 28.73
CA ARG A 650 9.35 20.82 29.20
C ARG A 650 10.05 19.48 28.96
N PHE A 651 10.59 19.23 27.74
CA PHE A 651 11.21 17.95 27.41
C PHE A 651 12.44 17.66 28.28
N ARG A 652 13.25 18.67 28.60
CA ARG A 652 14.34 18.53 29.56
C ARG A 652 13.86 18.14 30.97
N ARG A 653 12.68 18.63 31.37
CA ARG A 653 12.12 18.36 32.69
C ARG A 653 11.48 16.96 32.80
N VAL A 654 10.72 16.54 31.78
CA VAL A 654 9.91 15.30 31.82
C VAL A 654 10.57 14.11 31.15
N GLY A 655 11.64 14.34 30.34
CA GLY A 655 12.30 13.29 29.56
C GLY A 655 11.54 12.89 28.31
N ASP A 656 11.93 11.76 27.73
CA ASP A 656 11.31 11.20 26.52
C ASP A 656 10.05 10.37 26.86
N LEU A 657 8.91 11.02 26.93
CA LEU A 657 7.63 10.33 27.14
C LEU A 657 7.25 9.43 25.96
N TRP A 658 7.89 9.58 24.78
CA TRP A 658 7.63 8.77 23.59
C TRP A 658 8.43 7.46 23.57
N GLU A 659 9.39 7.30 24.49
CA GLU A 659 10.14 6.05 24.68
C GLU A 659 9.20 4.88 24.94
N GLY A 660 8.14 5.12 25.73
CA GLY A 660 7.13 4.10 26.04
C GLY A 660 6.50 3.47 24.81
N LEU A 661 6.21 4.22 23.75
CA LEU A 661 5.68 3.66 22.50
C LEU A 661 6.62 2.62 21.87
N ARG A 662 7.93 2.79 22.04
CA ARG A 662 8.97 1.94 21.46
C ARG A 662 9.36 0.74 22.32
N THR A 663 9.07 0.77 23.63
CA THR A 663 9.55 -0.20 24.63
C THR A 663 8.44 -1.01 25.29
N THR A 664 7.20 -0.54 25.25
CA THR A 664 6.05 -1.25 25.83
C THR A 664 5.66 -2.44 24.95
N ALA A 665 5.18 -3.50 25.58
CA ALA A 665 4.63 -4.65 24.87
C ALA A 665 3.51 -4.21 23.90
N PRO A 666 3.51 -4.71 22.65
CA PRO A 666 2.52 -4.33 21.67
C PRO A 666 1.12 -4.85 22.01
N ALA A 667 0.09 -4.30 21.38
CA ALA A 667 -1.29 -4.73 21.50
C ALA A 667 -1.46 -6.19 21.03
N ASP A 668 -2.23 -7.00 21.76
CA ASP A 668 -2.67 -8.30 21.29
C ASP A 668 -3.93 -8.14 20.43
N LEU A 669 -3.74 -8.01 19.11
CA LEU A 669 -4.84 -7.78 18.17
C LEU A 669 -5.77 -8.99 18.05
N GLU A 670 -5.28 -10.23 18.27
CA GLU A 670 -6.12 -11.43 18.23
C GLU A 670 -7.08 -11.45 19.40
N ALA A 671 -6.59 -11.16 20.61
CA ALA A 671 -7.43 -11.06 21.82
C ALA A 671 -8.50 -9.96 21.67
N VAL A 672 -8.17 -8.84 21.02
CA VAL A 672 -9.13 -7.76 20.74
C VAL A 672 -10.22 -8.23 19.80
N LEU A 673 -9.86 -8.89 18.68
CA LEU A 673 -10.82 -9.40 17.71
C LEU A 673 -11.74 -10.46 18.32
N GLU A 674 -11.21 -11.36 19.16
CA GLU A 674 -12.00 -12.34 19.89
C GLU A 674 -13.04 -11.68 20.81
N LYS A 675 -12.65 -10.63 21.55
CA LYS A 675 -13.55 -9.91 22.44
C LYS A 675 -14.76 -9.33 21.70
N TYR A 676 -14.53 -8.71 20.55
CA TYR A 676 -15.62 -8.12 19.74
C TYR A 676 -16.41 -9.15 18.91
N SER A 677 -15.83 -10.29 18.59
CA SER A 677 -16.54 -11.37 17.87
C SER A 677 -17.58 -12.09 18.74
N ARG A 678 -17.39 -12.09 20.06
CA ARG A 678 -18.32 -12.72 21.04
C ARG A 678 -19.56 -11.87 21.34
N GLY A 679 -19.67 -10.67 20.79
CA GLY A 679 -20.75 -9.73 21.06
C GLY A 679 -20.67 -9.10 22.46
N PRO A 680 -21.40 -8.00 22.74
CA PRO A 680 -21.51 -7.53 24.10
C PRO A 680 -22.16 -8.62 24.94
N ALA A 681 -21.55 -8.97 26.05
CA ALA A 681 -22.23 -9.77 27.08
C ALA A 681 -23.52 -8.99 27.45
N VAL A 682 -24.67 -9.60 27.17
CA VAL A 682 -26.01 -9.09 27.50
C VAL A 682 -26.15 -8.97 29.00
#